data_f03e86266fbcf7157b80d25c79fc6c00
#
_entry.id   f03e86266fbcf7157b80d25c79fc6c00
#
_cell.length_a   1.000
_cell.length_b   1.000
_cell.length_c   1.000
_cell.angle_alpha   90.00
_cell.angle_beta   90.00
_cell.angle_gamma   90.00
#
_symmetry.space_group_name_H-M   'P 1'
#
loop_
_entity.id
_entity.type
_entity.pdbx_description
1 polymer ?
#
loop_
_entity_poly.entity_id
_entity_poly.type
_entity_poly.pdbx_seq_one_letter_code
_entity_poly.pdbx_strand_id
1 'polypeptide(L)'
;LMEVDLEKESEQLKNIINNSVGQKRLKAVKRLEIVEAFRQSGNKPEWMVLDVLPVLPPELRPMIQLDGGRFATSDLNDLYRRVINRNNRLKKLKELGAPDIIVRNEKRMLQEAVDALIDNGRRGKAVSGPGNRDLKSLSGMLRGKQGRFRQNLLGKRVDYSGRSVIVVGPELKLYQCGLPKEMALELFKPFIMNKLVERNLCHNIKSAKRFVDTGKNQVWDILEEIIKDHPVLLNRAPTLHRLGIQAFEPVLVEGRAIKLHPLACGAFNADFDGDQMAVHVPLSIEAQAEARILMLCTNNILKLSDGKPIVSPTQDMVIGSYYLTIVKPGAKGEGNYYSSFDEAMMAYQDKDLTLQSLCYIRTQVQDEDGYVHNKLLHTTIGRCIFNDNLPQDLQFVDRSIAENKGQLEVEGILGINACVDENQFHELVDLFRSEDVNQDSCVRARSILKRNASDEQIAQIATAVKEAGDLDLDNPKVFSREITALRESIQKALGKKAMAIGKKQLSMIVDNCFKYHGATETAAMLDKIKSLGYKYSTIGAITASVFDMHIPGDKKMIVHQAEEQVVRIEKLHARGVLSDEGRYKEIIKIWKDAADKVENELKKGLDDFNPIWMMANSGARGSMGQIRQLAGMRGLMADPSGRTIELPVRSSFREGLSVLEYFISSHGGRKGLADTALKTADSGYLTRRLVDVSHSVVVREQDCGDTKGTFITAIRDEKSVIEALADR
;
A
#
# COMPACT_ATOMS: atom_id res chain seq x y z
N LEU A 1 -38.95 -26.06 -37.38
CA LEU A 1 -38.82 -25.67 -35.95
C LEU A 1 -40.17 -25.72 -35.22
N MET A 2 -41.24 -25.35 -35.86
CA MET A 2 -42.62 -25.44 -35.29
C MET A 2 -43.05 -26.88 -34.99
N GLU A 3 -42.52 -27.87 -35.69
CA GLU A 3 -42.86 -29.30 -35.56
C GLU A 3 -42.00 -30.01 -34.51
N VAL A 4 -41.02 -29.35 -33.91
CA VAL A 4 -40.11 -29.95 -32.93
C VAL A 4 -40.75 -30.01 -31.57
N ASP A 5 -41.05 -31.20 -31.11
CA ASP A 5 -41.50 -31.49 -29.75
C ASP A 5 -40.25 -31.66 -28.87
N LEU A 6 -40.00 -30.70 -27.95
CA LEU A 6 -38.81 -30.67 -27.12
C LEU A 6 -38.73 -31.86 -26.16
N GLU A 7 -39.86 -32.38 -25.69
CA GLU A 7 -39.86 -33.51 -24.77
C GLU A 7 -39.46 -34.80 -25.46
N LYS A 8 -40.11 -35.09 -26.63
CA LYS A 8 -39.78 -36.28 -27.44
C LYS A 8 -38.35 -36.25 -27.94
N GLU A 9 -37.87 -35.07 -28.41
CA GLU A 9 -36.50 -34.94 -28.89
C GLU A 9 -35.47 -35.14 -27.74
N SER A 10 -35.78 -34.65 -26.53
CA SER A 10 -34.93 -34.86 -25.36
C SER A 10 -34.79 -36.35 -24.99
N GLU A 11 -35.92 -37.10 -25.00
CA GLU A 11 -35.91 -38.55 -24.74
C GLU A 11 -35.14 -39.33 -25.81
N GLN A 12 -35.37 -39.02 -27.10
CA GLN A 12 -34.63 -39.64 -28.19
C GLN A 12 -33.14 -39.38 -28.11
N LEU A 13 -32.70 -38.16 -27.79
CA LEU A 13 -31.30 -37.81 -27.63
C LEU A 13 -30.68 -38.51 -26.44
N LYS A 14 -31.36 -38.64 -25.30
CA LYS A 14 -30.92 -39.42 -24.14
C LYS A 14 -30.71 -40.89 -24.51
N ASN A 15 -31.65 -41.49 -25.26
CA ASN A 15 -31.51 -42.87 -25.76
C ASN A 15 -30.31 -43.00 -26.72
N ILE A 16 -30.08 -42.06 -27.62
CA ILE A 16 -28.91 -42.06 -28.51
C ILE A 16 -27.61 -41.93 -27.70
N ILE A 17 -27.55 -41.09 -26.67
CA ILE A 17 -26.37 -40.89 -25.81
C ILE A 17 -26.03 -42.18 -25.06
N ASN A 18 -27.02 -42.92 -24.58
CA ASN A 18 -26.84 -44.16 -23.89
C ASN A 18 -26.38 -45.32 -24.82
N ASN A 19 -26.84 -45.31 -26.06
CA ASN A 19 -26.63 -46.42 -27.02
C ASN A 19 -25.52 -46.13 -28.05
N SER A 20 -24.83 -44.97 -28.01
CA SER A 20 -23.79 -44.59 -28.98
C SER A 20 -22.48 -44.17 -28.36
N VAL A 21 -21.36 -44.37 -29.10
CA VAL A 21 -20.00 -44.03 -28.69
C VAL A 21 -19.35 -43.08 -29.71
N GLY A 22 -18.33 -42.33 -29.29
CA GLY A 22 -17.52 -41.49 -30.16
C GLY A 22 -18.21 -40.21 -30.62
N GLN A 23 -18.01 -39.80 -31.88
CA GLN A 23 -18.50 -38.50 -32.39
C GLN A 23 -20.04 -38.39 -32.44
N LYS A 24 -20.75 -39.52 -32.59
CA LYS A 24 -22.20 -39.53 -32.59
C LYS A 24 -22.76 -39.16 -31.23
N ARG A 25 -22.16 -39.67 -30.17
CA ARG A 25 -22.48 -39.31 -28.78
C ARG A 25 -22.20 -37.84 -28.48
N LEU A 26 -21.04 -37.29 -28.89
CA LEU A 26 -20.70 -35.89 -28.70
C LEU A 26 -21.66 -34.93 -29.41
N LYS A 27 -22.08 -35.24 -30.63
CA LYS A 27 -23.11 -34.47 -31.36
C LYS A 27 -24.46 -34.53 -30.66
N ALA A 28 -24.86 -35.70 -30.15
CA ALA A 28 -26.12 -35.87 -29.44
C ALA A 28 -26.11 -35.10 -28.10
N VAL A 29 -24.97 -35.10 -27.35
CA VAL A 29 -24.82 -34.32 -26.12
C VAL A 29 -24.95 -32.84 -26.37
N LYS A 30 -24.26 -32.27 -27.36
CA LYS A 30 -24.38 -30.84 -27.72
C LYS A 30 -25.78 -30.45 -28.14
N ARG A 31 -26.47 -31.35 -28.85
CA ARG A 31 -27.87 -31.09 -29.27
C ARG A 31 -28.84 -31.20 -28.09
N LEU A 32 -28.62 -32.17 -27.17
CA LEU A 32 -29.41 -32.31 -25.95
C LEU A 32 -29.28 -31.09 -25.05
N GLU A 33 -28.09 -30.55 -24.92
CA GLU A 33 -27.79 -29.34 -24.12
C GLU A 33 -28.67 -28.15 -24.62
N ILE A 34 -28.77 -27.96 -25.93
CA ILE A 34 -29.62 -26.93 -26.51
C ILE A 34 -31.12 -27.22 -26.29
N VAL A 35 -31.56 -28.48 -26.49
CA VAL A 35 -32.94 -28.87 -26.29
C VAL A 35 -33.38 -28.69 -24.83
N GLU A 36 -32.54 -29.09 -23.87
CA GLU A 36 -32.83 -28.92 -22.45
C GLU A 36 -32.82 -27.43 -22.05
N ALA A 37 -31.95 -26.61 -22.63
CA ALA A 37 -31.97 -25.16 -22.40
C ALA A 37 -33.28 -24.51 -22.87
N PHE A 38 -33.80 -24.92 -24.04
CA PHE A 38 -35.13 -24.47 -24.50
C PHE A 38 -36.25 -24.96 -23.60
N ARG A 39 -36.21 -26.23 -23.15
CA ARG A 39 -37.21 -26.81 -22.27
C ARG A 39 -37.25 -26.11 -20.90
N GLN A 40 -36.09 -25.86 -20.29
CA GLN A 40 -35.98 -25.20 -18.99
C GLN A 40 -36.37 -23.72 -19.03
N SER A 41 -36.05 -23.02 -20.12
CA SER A 41 -36.38 -21.60 -20.29
C SER A 41 -37.81 -21.32 -20.73
N GLY A 42 -38.58 -22.35 -21.17
CA GLY A 42 -39.90 -22.20 -21.73
C GLY A 42 -39.95 -21.49 -23.09
N ASN A 43 -38.79 -21.26 -23.73
CA ASN A 43 -38.70 -20.64 -25.02
C ASN A 43 -39.05 -21.65 -26.14
N LYS A 44 -39.75 -21.17 -27.19
CA LYS A 44 -40.08 -21.98 -28.35
C LYS A 44 -38.93 -21.96 -29.37
N PRO A 45 -38.58 -23.12 -30.01
CA PRO A 45 -37.51 -23.17 -31.01
C PRO A 45 -37.74 -22.28 -32.21
N GLU A 46 -39.01 -22.05 -32.60
CA GLU A 46 -39.41 -21.17 -33.70
C GLU A 46 -38.96 -19.72 -33.49
N TRP A 47 -38.81 -19.27 -32.23
CA TRP A 47 -38.37 -17.91 -31.93
C TRP A 47 -36.89 -17.64 -32.26
N MET A 48 -36.13 -18.66 -32.64
CA MET A 48 -34.77 -18.48 -33.17
C MET A 48 -34.74 -17.80 -34.55
N VAL A 49 -35.88 -17.81 -35.25
CA VAL A 49 -36.03 -17.16 -36.57
C VAL A 49 -36.81 -15.88 -36.37
N LEU A 50 -36.25 -14.76 -36.76
CA LEU A 50 -36.91 -13.46 -36.72
C LEU A 50 -37.73 -13.24 -38.00
N ASP A 51 -39.05 -13.13 -37.88
CA ASP A 51 -39.94 -12.75 -38.97
C ASP A 51 -40.00 -11.23 -39.14
N VAL A 52 -39.89 -10.50 -38.04
CA VAL A 52 -39.91 -9.03 -37.98
C VAL A 52 -38.71 -8.52 -37.21
N LEU A 53 -38.01 -7.56 -37.78
CA LEU A 53 -36.89 -6.91 -37.12
C LEU A 53 -37.40 -5.68 -36.35
N PRO A 54 -37.22 -5.61 -35.01
CA PRO A 54 -37.61 -4.44 -34.24
C PRO A 54 -36.68 -3.26 -34.52
N VAL A 55 -37.26 -2.06 -34.55
CA VAL A 55 -36.53 -0.81 -34.78
C VAL A 55 -36.57 -0.01 -33.48
N LEU A 56 -35.38 0.43 -33.01
CA LEU A 56 -35.29 1.26 -31.84
C LEU A 56 -35.94 2.64 -32.04
N PRO A 57 -36.54 3.24 -31.01
CA PRO A 57 -37.05 4.61 -31.07
C PRO A 57 -35.94 5.62 -31.45
N PRO A 58 -36.32 6.72 -32.15
CA PRO A 58 -35.34 7.73 -32.58
C PRO A 58 -34.52 8.34 -31.46
N GLU A 59 -35.07 8.45 -30.26
CA GLU A 59 -34.40 9.01 -29.08
C GLU A 59 -33.17 8.18 -28.66
N LEU A 60 -33.20 6.84 -28.88
CA LEU A 60 -32.10 5.94 -28.59
C LEU A 60 -31.02 5.88 -29.68
N ARG A 61 -31.31 6.47 -30.86
CA ARG A 61 -30.38 6.56 -32.01
C ARG A 61 -30.39 7.97 -32.61
N PRO A 62 -30.05 9.00 -31.83
CA PRO A 62 -30.23 10.39 -32.20
C PRO A 62 -29.43 10.79 -33.45
N MET A 63 -29.96 11.76 -34.18
CA MET A 63 -29.29 12.51 -35.24
C MET A 63 -29.31 13.97 -34.85
N ILE A 64 -28.14 14.58 -34.63
CA ILE A 64 -27.99 15.93 -34.14
C ILE A 64 -27.30 16.75 -35.23
N GLN A 65 -27.85 17.92 -35.52
CA GLN A 65 -27.22 18.89 -36.41
C GLN A 65 -26.10 19.64 -35.65
N LEU A 66 -24.90 19.62 -36.20
CA LEU A 66 -23.76 20.36 -35.71
C LEU A 66 -23.67 21.75 -36.38
N ASP A 67 -22.95 22.65 -35.79
CA ASP A 67 -22.62 23.95 -36.37
C ASP A 67 -21.96 23.74 -37.74
N GLY A 68 -22.39 24.52 -38.74
CA GLY A 68 -21.92 24.41 -40.12
C GLY A 68 -22.70 23.38 -40.97
N GLY A 69 -23.93 22.97 -40.59
CA GLY A 69 -24.83 22.14 -41.41
C GLY A 69 -24.44 20.68 -41.49
N ARG A 70 -23.50 20.19 -40.68
CA ARG A 70 -23.12 18.79 -40.58
C ARG A 70 -24.02 18.05 -39.60
N PHE A 71 -24.31 16.77 -39.88
CA PHE A 71 -25.08 15.94 -38.97
C PHE A 71 -24.19 14.91 -38.30
N ALA A 72 -24.27 14.83 -36.96
CA ALA A 72 -23.76 13.71 -36.20
C ALA A 72 -24.88 12.69 -36.02
N THR A 73 -24.66 11.46 -36.44
CA THR A 73 -25.64 10.39 -36.36
C THR A 73 -25.09 9.18 -35.60
N SER A 74 -25.99 8.45 -34.95
CA SER A 74 -25.64 7.17 -34.34
C SER A 74 -25.27 6.15 -35.41
N ASP A 75 -24.28 5.30 -35.16
CA ASP A 75 -23.88 4.20 -36.06
C ASP A 75 -25.04 3.24 -36.38
N LEU A 76 -26.00 3.10 -35.46
CA LEU A 76 -27.21 2.30 -35.67
C LEU A 76 -28.05 2.77 -36.86
N ASN A 77 -28.12 4.07 -37.09
CA ASN A 77 -28.88 4.61 -38.24
C ASN A 77 -28.30 4.13 -39.58
N ASP A 78 -26.97 4.04 -39.66
CA ASP A 78 -26.32 3.50 -40.88
C ASP A 78 -26.56 2.00 -41.04
N LEU A 79 -26.54 1.24 -39.96
CA LEU A 79 -26.85 -0.19 -40.01
C LEU A 79 -28.30 -0.46 -40.36
N TYR A 80 -29.27 0.27 -39.79
CA TYR A 80 -30.69 0.18 -40.20
C TYR A 80 -30.89 0.57 -41.67
N ARG A 81 -30.27 1.65 -42.12
CA ARG A 81 -30.32 2.08 -43.52
C ARG A 81 -29.82 1.00 -44.47
N ARG A 82 -28.76 0.29 -44.16
CA ARG A 82 -28.24 -0.84 -44.93
C ARG A 82 -29.25 -1.99 -45.02
N VAL A 83 -29.86 -2.36 -43.90
CA VAL A 83 -30.90 -3.40 -43.86
C VAL A 83 -32.07 -3.01 -44.71
N ILE A 84 -32.61 -1.80 -44.58
CA ILE A 84 -33.78 -1.32 -45.35
C ILE A 84 -33.46 -1.29 -46.85
N ASN A 85 -32.31 -0.78 -47.25
CA ASN A 85 -31.89 -0.72 -48.64
C ASN A 85 -31.78 -2.12 -49.28
N ARG A 86 -31.18 -3.08 -48.53
CA ARG A 86 -31.10 -4.48 -49.01
C ARG A 86 -32.47 -5.14 -49.11
N ASN A 87 -33.34 -4.91 -48.15
CA ASN A 87 -34.68 -5.44 -48.16
C ASN A 87 -35.52 -4.89 -49.36
N ASN A 88 -35.46 -3.56 -49.57
CA ASN A 88 -36.14 -2.93 -50.69
C ASN A 88 -35.62 -3.42 -52.05
N ARG A 89 -34.30 -3.61 -52.15
CA ARG A 89 -33.68 -4.19 -53.35
C ARG A 89 -34.13 -5.64 -53.58
N LEU A 90 -34.19 -6.46 -52.54
CA LEU A 90 -34.69 -7.82 -52.62
C LEU A 90 -36.15 -7.87 -53.05
N LYS A 91 -37.02 -6.97 -52.54
CA LYS A 91 -38.42 -6.87 -52.98
C LYS A 91 -38.53 -6.59 -54.48
N LYS A 92 -37.80 -5.55 -54.93
CA LYS A 92 -37.79 -5.21 -56.38
C LYS A 92 -37.31 -6.36 -57.29
N LEU A 93 -36.23 -7.07 -56.83
CA LEU A 93 -35.71 -8.21 -57.60
C LEU A 93 -36.74 -9.37 -57.70
N LYS A 94 -37.52 -9.60 -56.66
CA LYS A 94 -38.62 -10.60 -56.68
C LYS A 94 -39.79 -10.16 -57.56
N GLU A 95 -40.17 -8.90 -57.52
CA GLU A 95 -41.22 -8.33 -58.36
C GLU A 95 -40.83 -8.37 -59.83
N LEU A 96 -39.56 -8.19 -60.16
CA LEU A 96 -39.04 -8.24 -61.55
C LEU A 96 -38.75 -9.67 -62.04
N GLY A 97 -39.00 -10.71 -61.24
CA GLY A 97 -38.75 -12.09 -61.63
C GLY A 97 -37.26 -12.41 -61.88
N ALA A 98 -36.35 -11.79 -61.17
CA ALA A 98 -34.95 -11.99 -61.40
C ALA A 98 -34.45 -13.43 -61.14
N PRO A 99 -33.38 -13.91 -61.83
CA PRO A 99 -32.89 -15.28 -61.68
C PRO A 99 -32.58 -15.65 -60.22
N ASP A 100 -32.85 -16.89 -59.83
CA ASP A 100 -32.72 -17.43 -58.49
C ASP A 100 -31.32 -17.20 -57.88
N ILE A 101 -30.25 -17.22 -58.65
CA ILE A 101 -28.90 -17.00 -58.23
C ILE A 101 -28.72 -15.57 -57.62
N ILE A 102 -29.32 -14.58 -58.32
CA ILE A 102 -29.25 -13.16 -57.86
C ILE A 102 -30.13 -12.98 -56.64
N VAL A 103 -31.30 -13.59 -56.57
CA VAL A 103 -32.21 -13.54 -55.43
C VAL A 103 -31.55 -14.20 -54.19
N ARG A 104 -30.88 -15.34 -54.34
CA ARG A 104 -30.15 -16.02 -53.28
C ARG A 104 -29.00 -15.17 -52.76
N ASN A 105 -28.25 -14.53 -53.66
CA ASN A 105 -27.13 -13.65 -53.25
C ASN A 105 -27.65 -12.42 -52.48
N GLU A 106 -28.73 -11.78 -52.90
CA GLU A 106 -29.29 -10.63 -52.18
C GLU A 106 -29.91 -11.05 -50.83
N LYS A 107 -30.50 -12.24 -50.69
CA LYS A 107 -30.91 -12.82 -49.42
C LYS A 107 -29.72 -12.99 -48.48
N ARG A 108 -28.58 -13.49 -48.97
CA ARG A 108 -27.35 -13.62 -48.18
C ARG A 108 -26.84 -12.27 -47.73
N MET A 109 -26.85 -11.25 -48.62
CA MET A 109 -26.41 -9.89 -48.27
C MET A 109 -27.36 -9.21 -47.28
N LEU A 110 -28.67 -9.50 -47.34
CA LEU A 110 -29.64 -9.04 -46.33
C LEU A 110 -29.35 -9.69 -44.97
N GLN A 111 -29.08 -11.00 -44.95
CA GLN A 111 -28.71 -11.71 -43.71
C GLN A 111 -27.44 -11.13 -43.11
N GLU A 112 -26.43 -10.86 -43.93
CA GLU A 112 -25.17 -10.21 -43.46
C GLU A 112 -25.44 -8.81 -42.90
N ALA A 113 -26.34 -8.04 -43.48
CA ALA A 113 -26.72 -6.73 -42.97
C ALA A 113 -27.44 -6.81 -41.62
N VAL A 114 -28.30 -7.80 -41.44
CA VAL A 114 -28.98 -8.06 -40.14
C VAL A 114 -28.00 -8.57 -39.09
N ASP A 115 -27.12 -9.50 -39.48
CA ASP A 115 -26.07 -9.99 -38.59
C ASP A 115 -25.16 -8.84 -38.09
N ALA A 116 -24.79 -7.92 -39.00
CA ALA A 116 -24.00 -6.73 -38.63
C ALA A 116 -24.77 -5.75 -37.73
N LEU A 117 -26.06 -5.61 -37.86
CA LEU A 117 -26.89 -4.79 -36.97
C LEU A 117 -26.94 -5.37 -35.57
N ILE A 118 -27.07 -6.70 -35.42
CA ILE A 118 -27.15 -7.37 -34.13
C ILE A 118 -25.78 -7.44 -33.46
N ASP A 119 -24.75 -7.95 -34.16
CA ASP A 119 -23.41 -8.11 -33.64
C ASP A 119 -22.36 -7.97 -34.79
N ASN A 120 -21.86 -6.75 -34.99
CA ASN A 120 -20.92 -6.44 -36.06
C ASN A 120 -19.56 -7.07 -35.81
N GLY A 121 -19.05 -7.81 -36.80
CA GLY A 121 -17.74 -8.49 -36.71
C GLY A 121 -17.79 -9.92 -36.17
N ARG A 122 -18.95 -10.43 -35.77
CA ARG A 122 -19.07 -11.81 -35.28
C ARG A 122 -18.94 -12.84 -36.44
N ARG A 123 -19.41 -12.51 -37.63
CA ARG A 123 -19.27 -13.31 -38.84
C ARG A 123 -18.52 -12.55 -39.92
N GLY A 124 -17.29 -12.93 -40.19
CA GLY A 124 -16.47 -12.32 -41.23
C GLY A 124 -15.92 -10.93 -40.86
N LYS A 125 -15.66 -10.11 -41.89
CA LYS A 125 -15.10 -8.77 -41.73
C LYS A 125 -16.18 -7.80 -41.19
N ALA A 126 -15.83 -7.04 -40.16
CA ALA A 126 -16.73 -6.03 -39.62
C ALA A 126 -17.08 -4.96 -40.67
N VAL A 127 -18.30 -4.48 -40.59
CA VAL A 127 -18.75 -3.35 -41.40
C VAL A 127 -18.19 -2.06 -40.85
N SER A 128 -17.40 -1.36 -41.65
CA SER A 128 -16.75 -0.10 -41.24
C SER A 128 -17.48 1.11 -41.81
N GLY A 129 -17.39 2.21 -41.10
CA GLY A 129 -17.87 3.54 -41.49
C GLY A 129 -16.75 4.40 -42.08
N PRO A 130 -16.96 5.73 -42.20
CA PRO A 130 -15.96 6.67 -42.63
C PRO A 130 -14.71 6.59 -41.73
N GLY A 131 -13.52 6.61 -42.36
CA GLY A 131 -12.24 6.51 -41.62
C GLY A 131 -11.88 5.09 -41.17
N ASN A 132 -12.47 4.07 -41.80
CA ASN A 132 -12.23 2.63 -41.54
C ASN A 132 -12.47 2.19 -40.07
N ARG A 133 -13.33 2.95 -39.35
CA ARG A 133 -13.77 2.61 -38.00
C ARG A 133 -14.95 1.64 -38.09
N ASP A 134 -14.90 0.57 -37.31
CA ASP A 134 -16.01 -0.39 -37.24
C ASP A 134 -17.26 0.26 -36.63
N LEU A 135 -18.41 0.03 -37.24
CA LEU A 135 -19.69 0.55 -36.77
C LEU A 135 -20.13 -0.19 -35.49
N LYS A 136 -20.64 0.55 -34.54
CA LYS A 136 -21.11 0.02 -33.23
C LYS A 136 -22.52 -0.60 -33.43
N SER A 137 -22.60 -1.92 -33.28
CA SER A 137 -23.85 -2.68 -33.37
C SER A 137 -24.69 -2.64 -32.09
N LEU A 138 -25.89 -3.22 -32.08
CA LEU A 138 -26.74 -3.36 -30.89
C LEU A 138 -26.01 -4.07 -29.75
N SER A 139 -25.36 -5.21 -30.04
CA SER A 139 -24.54 -5.94 -29.08
C SER A 139 -23.37 -5.09 -28.61
N GLY A 140 -22.69 -4.35 -29.50
CA GLY A 140 -21.61 -3.46 -29.18
C GLY A 140 -22.02 -2.25 -28.31
N MET A 141 -23.30 -1.87 -28.33
CA MET A 141 -23.84 -0.86 -27.41
C MET A 141 -24.01 -1.36 -25.98
N LEU A 142 -24.15 -2.66 -25.75
CA LEU A 142 -24.34 -3.26 -24.44
C LEU A 142 -23.04 -3.77 -23.84
N ARG A 143 -22.18 -4.35 -24.67
CA ARG A 143 -20.93 -5.02 -24.28
C ARG A 143 -19.74 -4.05 -24.18
N GLY A 144 -18.72 -4.49 -23.46
CA GLY A 144 -17.43 -3.80 -23.37
C GLY A 144 -17.42 -2.60 -22.45
N LYS A 145 -16.25 -1.93 -22.39
CA LYS A 145 -15.99 -0.77 -21.50
C LYS A 145 -16.88 0.43 -21.85
N GLN A 146 -17.23 0.60 -23.11
CA GLN A 146 -18.07 1.69 -23.63
C GLN A 146 -19.52 1.27 -23.83
N GLY A 147 -19.93 0.10 -23.35
CA GLY A 147 -21.29 -0.38 -23.39
C GLY A 147 -22.17 0.25 -22.30
N ARG A 148 -23.50 0.13 -22.48
CA ARG A 148 -24.48 0.69 -21.52
C ARG A 148 -24.29 0.19 -20.10
N PHE A 149 -24.02 -1.11 -19.93
CA PHE A 149 -23.82 -1.67 -18.60
C PHE A 149 -22.66 -1.02 -17.85
N ARG A 150 -21.49 -0.93 -18.49
CA ARG A 150 -20.29 -0.42 -17.82
C ARG A 150 -20.19 1.10 -17.79
N GLN A 151 -20.71 1.80 -18.78
CA GLN A 151 -20.55 3.24 -18.91
C GLN A 151 -21.70 4.05 -18.31
N ASN A 152 -22.94 3.51 -18.30
CA ASN A 152 -24.13 4.28 -17.94
C ASN A 152 -24.93 3.68 -16.77
N LEU A 153 -24.81 2.35 -16.50
CA LEU A 153 -25.58 1.68 -15.46
C LEU A 153 -24.76 1.38 -14.21
N LEU A 154 -23.60 0.75 -14.34
CA LEU A 154 -22.72 0.45 -13.21
C LEU A 154 -21.98 1.69 -12.69
N GLY A 155 -21.85 2.74 -13.49
CA GLY A 155 -21.29 4.01 -13.11
C GLY A 155 -21.81 5.11 -14.00
N LYS A 156 -22.14 6.26 -13.39
CA LYS A 156 -22.68 7.43 -14.09
C LYS A 156 -21.79 8.64 -13.80
N ARG A 157 -21.83 9.64 -14.70
CA ARG A 157 -21.31 10.97 -14.39
C ARG A 157 -22.29 11.62 -13.43
N VAL A 158 -21.75 12.22 -12.37
CA VAL A 158 -22.55 12.84 -11.30
C VAL A 158 -22.25 14.32 -11.20
N ASP A 159 -23.26 15.09 -10.82
CA ASP A 159 -23.14 16.50 -10.47
C ASP A 159 -22.54 16.64 -9.04
N TYR A 160 -22.26 17.84 -8.61
CA TYR A 160 -21.64 18.14 -7.32
C TYR A 160 -20.29 17.44 -7.13
N SER A 161 -19.53 17.37 -8.19
CA SER A 161 -18.21 16.77 -8.20
C SER A 161 -17.21 17.67 -8.95
N GLY A 162 -15.97 17.63 -8.48
CA GLY A 162 -14.88 18.37 -9.08
C GLY A 162 -13.59 17.53 -9.06
N ARG A 163 -12.57 18.01 -9.75
CA ARG A 163 -11.27 17.35 -9.80
C ARG A 163 -10.16 18.39 -9.82
N SER A 164 -9.13 18.18 -9.02
CA SER A 164 -7.92 19.01 -9.02
C SER A 164 -6.69 18.22 -8.64
N VAL A 165 -5.54 18.83 -8.84
CA VAL A 165 -4.23 18.32 -8.39
C VAL A 165 -4.19 18.35 -6.87
N ILE A 166 -3.47 17.41 -6.27
CA ILE A 166 -3.26 17.35 -4.83
C ILE A 166 -1.88 17.87 -4.44
N VAL A 167 -1.83 18.50 -3.27
CA VAL A 167 -0.58 18.90 -2.61
C VAL A 167 -0.62 18.48 -1.14
N VAL A 168 0.54 18.45 -0.49
CA VAL A 168 0.62 18.11 0.92
C VAL A 168 0.04 19.23 1.79
N GLY A 169 -0.74 18.85 2.82
CA GLY A 169 -1.26 19.76 3.85
C GLY A 169 -0.80 19.31 5.23
N PRO A 170 0.44 19.62 5.66
CA PRO A 170 0.96 19.18 6.94
C PRO A 170 0.25 19.83 8.14
N GLU A 171 -0.37 20.99 7.95
CA GLU A 171 -1.15 21.73 8.95
C GLU A 171 -2.51 21.11 9.26
N LEU A 172 -3.05 20.29 8.36
CA LEU A 172 -4.36 19.68 8.49
C LEU A 172 -4.39 18.64 9.60
N LYS A 173 -5.56 18.45 10.22
CA LYS A 173 -5.85 17.29 11.06
C LYS A 173 -6.20 16.07 10.19
N LEU A 174 -6.10 14.87 10.76
CA LEU A 174 -6.32 13.63 10.00
C LEU A 174 -7.71 13.54 9.34
N TYR A 175 -8.72 14.12 9.96
CA TYR A 175 -10.09 14.17 9.44
C TYR A 175 -10.35 15.32 8.47
N GLN A 176 -9.38 16.21 8.24
CA GLN A 176 -9.52 17.41 7.42
C GLN A 176 -8.89 17.25 6.04
N CYS A 177 -9.48 17.93 5.05
CA CYS A 177 -8.88 18.18 3.76
C CYS A 177 -8.94 19.65 3.39
N GLY A 178 -7.96 20.14 2.66
CA GLY A 178 -7.97 21.52 2.13
C GLY A 178 -8.66 21.58 0.78
N LEU A 179 -9.79 22.27 0.71
CA LEU A 179 -10.54 22.46 -0.53
C LEU A 179 -10.31 23.87 -1.08
N PRO A 180 -9.90 24.02 -2.36
CA PRO A 180 -9.75 25.31 -3.00
C PRO A 180 -11.02 26.14 -2.92
N LYS A 181 -10.92 27.42 -2.55
CA LYS A 181 -12.08 28.31 -2.39
C LYS A 181 -12.93 28.39 -3.66
N GLU A 182 -12.31 28.51 -4.83
CA GLU A 182 -13.02 28.60 -6.12
C GLU A 182 -13.82 27.31 -6.40
N MET A 183 -13.21 26.13 -6.11
CA MET A 183 -13.88 24.83 -6.27
C MET A 183 -15.03 24.68 -5.27
N ALA A 184 -14.81 25.04 -4.02
CA ALA A 184 -15.85 25.00 -2.99
C ALA A 184 -17.05 25.87 -3.36
N LEU A 185 -16.82 27.07 -3.88
CA LEU A 185 -17.88 27.99 -4.31
C LEU A 185 -18.78 27.35 -5.39
N GLU A 186 -18.20 26.72 -6.39
CA GLU A 186 -18.98 26.06 -7.44
C GLU A 186 -19.69 24.78 -6.97
N LEU A 187 -19.03 23.95 -6.15
CA LEU A 187 -19.63 22.72 -5.60
C LEU A 187 -20.81 23.01 -4.67
N PHE A 188 -20.69 24.03 -3.83
CA PHE A 188 -21.73 24.39 -2.83
C PHE A 188 -22.65 25.53 -3.30
N LYS A 189 -22.55 25.96 -4.56
CA LYS A 189 -23.32 27.09 -5.13
C LYS A 189 -24.83 26.99 -4.85
N PRO A 190 -25.52 25.86 -5.05
CA PRO A 190 -26.94 25.73 -4.75
C PRO A 190 -27.26 25.93 -3.28
N PHE A 191 -26.42 25.42 -2.37
CA PHE A 191 -26.58 25.57 -0.93
C PHE A 191 -26.42 27.02 -0.50
N ILE A 192 -25.42 27.73 -1.06
CA ILE A 192 -25.19 29.15 -0.80
C ILE A 192 -26.39 29.97 -1.28
N MET A 193 -26.89 29.69 -2.51
CA MET A 193 -28.06 30.39 -3.04
C MET A 193 -29.30 30.22 -2.17
N ASN A 194 -29.51 29.00 -1.64
CA ASN A 194 -30.61 28.73 -0.74
C ASN A 194 -30.49 29.51 0.59
N LYS A 195 -29.29 29.48 1.19
CA LYS A 195 -29.01 30.25 2.42
C LYS A 195 -29.14 31.77 2.24
N LEU A 196 -28.75 32.32 1.06
CA LEU A 196 -28.90 33.71 0.75
C LEU A 196 -30.38 34.14 0.67
N VAL A 197 -31.23 33.27 0.13
CA VAL A 197 -32.68 33.54 0.06
C VAL A 197 -33.31 33.37 1.45
N GLU A 198 -32.94 32.33 2.22
CA GLU A 198 -33.41 32.10 3.58
C GLU A 198 -33.10 33.25 4.54
N ARG A 199 -31.91 33.87 4.39
CA ARG A 199 -31.50 35.08 5.16
C ARG A 199 -32.05 36.40 4.63
N ASN A 200 -32.93 36.36 3.63
CA ASN A 200 -33.51 37.52 3.01
C ASN A 200 -32.49 38.53 2.41
N LEU A 201 -31.26 38.06 2.12
CA LEU A 201 -30.22 38.86 1.43
C LEU A 201 -30.51 38.97 -0.08
N CYS A 202 -31.29 38.06 -0.61
CA CYS A 202 -31.73 38.01 -2.00
C CYS A 202 -33.22 37.62 -2.09
N HIS A 203 -33.97 38.31 -2.97
CA HIS A 203 -35.40 38.04 -3.10
C HIS A 203 -35.76 36.81 -3.94
N ASN A 204 -34.86 36.32 -4.77
CA ASN A 204 -35.06 35.14 -5.59
C ASN A 204 -33.74 34.47 -5.99
N ILE A 205 -33.84 33.22 -6.48
CA ILE A 205 -32.68 32.38 -6.87
C ILE A 205 -31.86 33.06 -7.97
N LYS A 206 -32.49 33.79 -8.91
CA LYS A 206 -31.76 34.49 -9.99
C LYS A 206 -30.92 35.65 -9.48
N SER A 207 -31.43 36.36 -8.46
CA SER A 207 -30.67 37.41 -7.76
C SER A 207 -29.53 36.80 -6.93
N ALA A 208 -29.82 35.70 -6.22
CA ALA A 208 -28.81 34.96 -5.45
C ALA A 208 -27.65 34.48 -6.35
N LYS A 209 -27.97 33.93 -7.53
CA LYS A 209 -26.94 33.52 -8.50
C LYS A 209 -26.01 34.66 -8.88
N ARG A 210 -26.58 35.82 -9.24
CA ARG A 210 -25.79 37.05 -9.57
C ARG A 210 -24.95 37.50 -8.39
N PHE A 211 -25.49 37.38 -7.18
CA PHE A 211 -24.81 37.75 -5.94
C PHE A 211 -23.59 36.88 -5.69
N VAL A 212 -23.71 35.55 -5.89
CA VAL A 212 -22.60 34.61 -5.81
C VAL A 212 -21.58 34.87 -6.91
N ASP A 213 -22.00 35.09 -8.16
CA ASP A 213 -21.11 35.34 -9.30
C ASP A 213 -20.30 36.64 -9.12
N THR A 214 -20.79 37.59 -8.30
CA THR A 214 -20.07 38.84 -7.98
C THR A 214 -19.00 38.70 -6.89
N GLY A 215 -18.97 37.56 -6.16
CA GLY A 215 -17.92 37.23 -5.18
C GLY A 215 -17.86 38.18 -3.97
N LYS A 216 -19.00 38.68 -3.48
CA LYS A 216 -19.06 39.56 -2.30
C LYS A 216 -18.60 38.81 -1.02
N ASN A 217 -18.03 39.56 -0.07
CA ASN A 217 -17.49 38.98 1.18
C ASN A 217 -18.49 38.10 1.93
N GLN A 218 -19.78 38.51 1.98
CA GLN A 218 -20.87 37.77 2.61
C GLN A 218 -21.05 36.34 2.01
N VAL A 219 -20.65 36.10 0.76
CA VAL A 219 -20.73 34.77 0.14
C VAL A 219 -19.72 33.84 0.78
N TRP A 220 -18.53 34.33 1.10
CA TRP A 220 -17.48 33.57 1.74
C TRP A 220 -17.81 33.17 3.18
N ASP A 221 -18.42 34.11 3.92
CA ASP A 221 -18.89 33.84 5.30
C ASP A 221 -19.97 32.72 5.32
N ILE A 222 -20.91 32.79 4.37
CA ILE A 222 -21.96 31.76 4.23
C ILE A 222 -21.37 30.41 3.77
N LEU A 223 -20.39 30.46 2.84
CA LEU A 223 -19.71 29.26 2.37
C LEU A 223 -18.98 28.58 3.54
N GLU A 224 -18.27 29.32 4.37
CA GLU A 224 -17.55 28.79 5.54
C GLU A 224 -18.51 28.12 6.52
N GLU A 225 -19.68 28.73 6.78
CA GLU A 225 -20.73 28.16 7.63
C GLU A 225 -21.27 26.83 7.06
N ILE A 226 -21.56 26.78 5.76
CA ILE A 226 -22.11 25.59 5.12
C ILE A 226 -21.09 24.44 5.15
N ILE A 227 -19.81 24.74 4.90
CA ILE A 227 -18.76 23.75 4.83
C ILE A 227 -18.47 23.09 6.18
N LYS A 228 -18.60 23.84 7.29
CA LYS A 228 -18.22 23.38 8.63
C LYS A 228 -18.87 22.06 9.02
N ASP A 229 -20.11 21.83 8.59
CA ASP A 229 -20.87 20.63 8.92
C ASP A 229 -21.16 19.72 7.73
N HIS A 230 -20.46 19.89 6.61
CA HIS A 230 -20.71 19.16 5.39
C HIS A 230 -19.47 18.36 4.94
N PRO A 231 -19.41 17.06 5.23
CA PRO A 231 -18.29 16.24 4.82
C PRO A 231 -18.23 16.11 3.29
N VAL A 232 -17.03 16.00 2.75
CA VAL A 232 -16.80 15.73 1.33
C VAL A 232 -16.09 14.40 1.15
N LEU A 233 -16.34 13.72 0.04
CA LEU A 233 -15.67 12.48 -0.31
C LEU A 233 -14.51 12.80 -1.27
N LEU A 234 -13.32 12.30 -0.94
CA LEU A 234 -12.17 12.33 -1.83
C LEU A 234 -11.95 10.95 -2.45
N ASN A 235 -11.67 10.91 -3.74
CA ASN A 235 -11.37 9.70 -4.48
C ASN A 235 -10.14 9.86 -5.36
N ARG A 236 -9.25 8.88 -5.36
CA ARG A 236 -8.15 8.77 -6.31
C ARG A 236 -8.32 7.54 -7.20
N ALA A 237 -8.25 7.73 -8.51
CA ALA A 237 -8.19 6.64 -9.46
C ALA A 237 -6.73 6.15 -9.64
N PRO A 238 -6.49 4.82 -9.77
CA PRO A 238 -7.47 3.74 -9.75
C PRO A 238 -7.93 3.39 -8.33
N THR A 239 -9.24 3.20 -8.14
CA THR A 239 -9.81 2.77 -6.86
C THR A 239 -9.75 1.24 -6.77
N LEU A 240 -8.73 0.70 -6.10
CA LEU A 240 -8.49 -0.74 -6.00
C LEU A 240 -9.17 -1.38 -4.78
N HIS A 241 -9.45 -0.59 -3.75
CA HIS A 241 -10.10 -1.04 -2.51
C HIS A 241 -10.97 0.09 -1.94
N ARG A 242 -11.80 -0.22 -0.94
CA ARG A 242 -12.78 0.75 -0.40
C ARG A 242 -12.13 2.01 0.20
N LEU A 243 -10.88 1.92 0.70
CA LEU A 243 -10.16 3.07 1.25
C LEU A 243 -9.65 4.06 0.18
N GLY A 244 -9.83 3.75 -1.10
CA GLY A 244 -9.63 4.70 -2.20
C GLY A 244 -10.72 5.77 -2.30
N ILE A 245 -11.78 5.68 -1.50
CA ILE A 245 -12.80 6.71 -1.30
C ILE A 245 -12.97 6.91 0.20
N GLN A 246 -12.66 8.10 0.70
CA GLN A 246 -12.80 8.45 2.12
C GLN A 246 -13.42 9.82 2.28
N ALA A 247 -14.12 10.01 3.41
CA ALA A 247 -14.72 11.28 3.79
C ALA A 247 -13.72 12.14 4.59
N PHE A 248 -13.81 13.43 4.39
CA PHE A 248 -13.05 14.45 5.11
C PHE A 248 -13.92 15.66 5.40
N GLU A 249 -13.60 16.37 6.45
CA GLU A 249 -14.17 17.71 6.70
C GLU A 249 -13.36 18.74 5.90
N PRO A 250 -14.01 19.50 4.99
CA PRO A 250 -13.29 20.45 4.17
C PRO A 250 -12.92 21.71 4.95
N VAL A 251 -11.70 22.18 4.71
CA VAL A 251 -11.19 23.48 5.16
C VAL A 251 -10.85 24.30 3.92
N LEU A 252 -11.31 25.55 3.86
CA LEU A 252 -11.02 26.42 2.72
C LEU A 252 -9.54 26.79 2.67
N VAL A 253 -8.94 26.61 1.50
CA VAL A 253 -7.54 26.96 1.27
C VAL A 253 -7.39 27.84 0.04
N GLU A 254 -6.36 28.69 0.08
CA GLU A 254 -5.96 29.48 -1.07
C GLU A 254 -5.30 28.62 -2.15
N GLY A 255 -5.37 29.05 -3.39
CA GLY A 255 -4.81 28.33 -4.53
C GLY A 255 -5.84 27.45 -5.23
N ARG A 256 -5.37 26.57 -6.12
CA ARG A 256 -6.22 25.70 -6.96
C ARG A 256 -6.03 24.21 -6.69
N ALA A 257 -5.11 23.84 -5.80
CA ALA A 257 -4.81 22.46 -5.46
C ALA A 257 -5.52 22.04 -4.18
N ILE A 258 -5.97 20.79 -4.14
CA ILE A 258 -6.54 20.15 -2.96
C ILE A 258 -5.39 19.82 -2.01
N LYS A 259 -5.48 20.23 -0.74
CA LYS A 259 -4.53 19.82 0.28
C LYS A 259 -4.97 18.50 0.93
N LEU A 260 -4.08 17.51 0.90
CA LEU A 260 -4.31 16.20 1.48
C LEU A 260 -3.41 15.99 2.68
N HIS A 261 -3.98 15.40 3.74
CA HIS A 261 -3.22 15.03 4.92
C HIS A 261 -2.16 13.96 4.57
N PRO A 262 -0.89 14.13 4.96
CA PRO A 262 0.19 13.22 4.55
C PRO A 262 -0.02 11.76 4.99
N LEU A 263 -0.65 11.51 6.14
CA LEU A 263 -0.92 10.15 6.62
C LEU A 263 -2.02 9.43 5.80
N ALA A 264 -2.89 10.16 5.13
CA ALA A 264 -3.93 9.58 4.27
C ALA A 264 -3.37 9.07 2.92
N CYS A 265 -2.19 9.53 2.51
CA CYS A 265 -1.58 9.15 1.22
C CYS A 265 -1.43 7.64 1.03
N GLY A 266 -1.12 6.90 2.11
CA GLY A 266 -0.95 5.44 2.06
C GLY A 266 -2.23 4.70 1.65
N ALA A 267 -3.39 5.14 2.14
CA ALA A 267 -4.69 4.54 1.82
C ALA A 267 -5.11 4.81 0.37
N PHE A 268 -4.82 6.01 -0.15
CA PHE A 268 -5.09 6.38 -1.54
C PHE A 268 -4.01 5.90 -2.53
N ASN A 269 -2.88 5.41 -2.04
CA ASN A 269 -1.67 5.19 -2.83
C ASN A 269 -1.33 6.45 -3.66
N ALA A 270 -1.42 7.63 -3.02
CA ALA A 270 -1.23 8.94 -3.64
C ALA A 270 0.17 9.47 -3.36
N ASP A 271 0.74 10.15 -4.35
CA ASP A 271 1.93 10.97 -4.21
C ASP A 271 1.68 12.38 -4.80
N PHE A 272 2.62 13.29 -4.59
CA PHE A 272 2.45 14.68 -4.96
C PHE A 272 3.26 15.07 -6.22
N ASP A 273 3.42 14.11 -7.13
CA ASP A 273 4.15 14.29 -8.40
C ASP A 273 3.27 14.84 -9.55
N GLY A 274 2.03 15.21 -9.26
CA GLY A 274 1.02 15.68 -10.22
C GLY A 274 -0.27 14.88 -10.17
N ASP A 275 -0.43 13.99 -9.19
CA ASP A 275 -1.65 13.24 -8.96
C ASP A 275 -2.86 14.17 -8.78
N GLN A 276 -4.00 13.71 -9.29
CA GLN A 276 -5.28 14.38 -9.15
C GLN A 276 -6.25 13.53 -8.34
N MET A 277 -7.11 14.20 -7.58
CA MET A 277 -8.20 13.56 -6.86
C MET A 277 -9.54 14.19 -7.22
N ALA A 278 -10.58 13.37 -7.22
CA ALA A 278 -11.95 13.82 -7.36
C ALA A 278 -12.54 14.14 -5.99
N VAL A 279 -13.37 15.17 -5.95
CA VAL A 279 -14.16 15.59 -4.78
C VAL A 279 -15.64 15.38 -5.10
N HIS A 280 -16.38 14.79 -4.18
CA HIS A 280 -17.83 14.58 -4.29
C HIS A 280 -18.51 15.12 -3.04
N VAL A 281 -19.65 15.76 -3.22
CA VAL A 281 -20.45 16.32 -2.12
C VAL A 281 -21.68 15.45 -1.89
N PRO A 282 -21.81 14.77 -0.70
CA PRO A 282 -23.02 14.06 -0.33
C PRO A 282 -24.18 15.04 -0.16
N LEU A 283 -25.33 14.77 -0.78
CA LEU A 283 -26.45 15.72 -0.80
C LEU A 283 -27.47 15.48 0.30
N SER A 284 -27.86 14.22 0.55
CA SER A 284 -28.85 13.89 1.57
C SER A 284 -28.24 13.81 2.97
N ILE A 285 -29.09 14.01 3.99
CA ILE A 285 -28.67 13.91 5.40
C ILE A 285 -28.18 12.49 5.72
N GLU A 286 -28.84 11.47 5.17
CA GLU A 286 -28.45 10.07 5.32
C GLU A 286 -27.06 9.82 4.73
N ALA A 287 -26.80 10.32 3.52
CA ALA A 287 -25.51 10.20 2.87
C ALA A 287 -24.40 10.92 3.65
N GLN A 288 -24.70 12.08 4.24
CA GLN A 288 -23.77 12.81 5.12
C GLN A 288 -23.49 12.04 6.42
N ALA A 289 -24.51 11.42 7.00
CA ALA A 289 -24.36 10.58 8.19
C ALA A 289 -23.50 9.35 7.89
N GLU A 290 -23.75 8.66 6.78
CA GLU A 290 -22.91 7.53 6.33
C GLU A 290 -21.47 7.96 6.08
N ALA A 291 -21.25 9.12 5.43
CA ALA A 291 -19.93 9.65 5.20
C ALA A 291 -19.16 9.91 6.51
N ARG A 292 -19.82 10.43 7.54
CA ARG A 292 -19.22 10.67 8.86
C ARG A 292 -18.96 9.41 9.66
N ILE A 293 -19.91 8.48 9.68
CA ILE A 293 -19.84 7.30 10.55
C ILE A 293 -18.97 6.21 9.93
N LEU A 294 -19.15 5.94 8.63
CA LEU A 294 -18.51 4.80 7.97
C LEU A 294 -17.27 5.19 7.16
N MET A 295 -17.27 6.36 6.50
CA MET A 295 -16.26 6.69 5.50
C MET A 295 -15.20 7.70 5.97
N LEU A 296 -15.35 8.29 7.15
CA LEU A 296 -14.37 9.25 7.67
C LEU A 296 -12.98 8.59 7.78
N CYS A 297 -11.93 9.30 7.41
CA CYS A 297 -10.55 8.81 7.43
C CYS A 297 -10.13 8.28 8.82
N THR A 298 -10.58 8.94 9.89
CA THR A 298 -10.30 8.54 11.27
C THR A 298 -10.91 7.18 11.65
N ASN A 299 -12.00 6.78 11.01
CA ASN A 299 -12.65 5.48 11.27
C ASN A 299 -12.06 4.35 10.42
N ASN A 300 -11.19 4.68 9.45
CA ASN A 300 -10.59 3.75 8.50
C ASN A 300 -9.07 3.68 8.66
N ILE A 301 -8.59 3.50 9.89
CA ILE A 301 -7.16 3.44 10.20
C ILE A 301 -6.55 2.10 9.81
N LEU A 302 -7.31 1.01 9.83
CA LEU A 302 -6.82 -0.35 9.61
C LEU A 302 -6.95 -0.80 8.15
N LYS A 303 -6.02 -1.65 7.71
CA LYS A 303 -6.09 -2.35 6.43
C LYS A 303 -7.12 -3.47 6.48
N LEU A 304 -7.76 -3.72 5.35
CA LEU A 304 -8.72 -4.81 5.20
C LEU A 304 -8.06 -6.19 5.07
N SER A 305 -6.80 -6.24 4.63
CA SER A 305 -6.09 -7.49 4.34
C SER A 305 -5.59 -8.21 5.59
N ASP A 306 -4.99 -7.46 6.53
CA ASP A 306 -4.26 -8.00 7.67
C ASP A 306 -4.62 -7.32 9.01
N GLY A 307 -5.54 -6.37 9.00
CA GLY A 307 -5.95 -5.63 10.20
C GLY A 307 -4.87 -4.72 10.79
N LYS A 308 -3.71 -4.58 10.15
CA LYS A 308 -2.65 -3.67 10.60
C LYS A 308 -2.94 -2.23 10.20
N PRO A 309 -2.41 -1.22 10.91
CA PRO A 309 -2.62 0.17 10.56
C PRO A 309 -2.13 0.50 9.14
N ILE A 310 -3.00 1.11 8.33
CA ILE A 310 -2.63 1.69 7.03
C ILE A 310 -2.16 3.13 7.20
N VAL A 311 -2.74 3.83 8.18
CA VAL A 311 -2.39 5.19 8.55
C VAL A 311 -1.23 5.11 9.54
N SER A 312 -0.02 5.25 9.05
CA SER A 312 1.20 5.20 9.86
C SER A 312 2.17 6.30 9.42
N PRO A 313 2.98 6.85 10.34
CA PRO A 313 4.00 7.83 9.99
C PRO A 313 4.95 7.32 8.90
N THR A 314 5.34 8.21 8.00
CA THR A 314 6.22 7.91 6.86
C THR A 314 7.27 9.01 6.67
N GLN A 315 8.35 8.67 5.98
CA GLN A 315 9.39 9.63 5.52
C GLN A 315 9.87 10.58 6.64
N ASP A 316 9.65 11.89 6.51
CA ASP A 316 10.14 12.91 7.44
C ASP A 316 9.59 12.74 8.86
N MET A 317 8.38 12.22 9.01
CA MET A 317 7.80 11.92 10.33
C MET A 317 8.56 10.81 11.05
N VAL A 318 8.99 9.78 10.29
CA VAL A 318 9.77 8.65 10.82
C VAL A 318 11.19 9.11 11.18
N ILE A 319 11.84 9.84 10.27
CA ILE A 319 13.22 10.24 10.50
C ILE A 319 13.34 11.26 11.63
N GLY A 320 12.36 12.16 11.78
CA GLY A 320 12.29 13.09 12.91
C GLY A 320 12.13 12.38 14.24
N SER A 321 11.25 11.38 14.30
CA SER A 321 11.06 10.53 15.50
C SER A 321 12.31 9.70 15.80
N TYR A 322 12.97 9.18 14.78
CA TYR A 322 14.22 8.44 14.89
C TYR A 322 15.35 9.31 15.41
N TYR A 323 15.55 10.52 14.84
CA TYR A 323 16.55 11.48 15.29
C TYR A 323 16.35 11.91 16.74
N LEU A 324 15.10 12.07 17.17
CA LEU A 324 14.74 12.42 18.52
C LEU A 324 15.11 11.32 19.53
N THR A 325 15.05 10.06 19.13
CA THR A 325 15.18 8.90 20.02
C THR A 325 16.51 8.15 19.91
N ILE A 326 17.39 8.55 18.99
CA ILE A 326 18.75 8.00 18.89
C ILE A 326 19.61 8.50 20.06
N VAL A 327 20.58 7.68 20.46
CA VAL A 327 21.50 8.00 21.55
C VAL A 327 22.87 8.37 20.98
N LYS A 328 23.48 9.43 21.51
CA LYS A 328 24.83 9.85 21.14
C LYS A 328 25.75 9.77 22.39
N PRO A 329 26.60 8.73 22.48
CA PRO A 329 27.58 8.64 23.55
C PRO A 329 28.57 9.81 23.51
N GLY A 330 28.99 10.30 24.66
CA GLY A 330 29.94 11.40 24.76
C GLY A 330 29.37 12.79 24.49
N ALA A 331 28.04 12.93 24.44
CA ALA A 331 27.38 14.21 24.20
C ALA A 331 27.35 15.09 25.46
N LYS A 332 27.24 16.42 25.28
CA LYS A 332 27.20 17.37 26.42
C LYS A 332 26.02 17.06 27.34
N GLY A 333 26.28 16.98 28.66
CA GLY A 333 25.25 16.68 29.67
C GLY A 333 25.05 15.19 29.94
N GLU A 334 25.91 14.32 29.41
CA GLU A 334 25.83 12.87 29.69
C GLU A 334 26.08 12.58 31.16
N GLY A 335 25.27 11.72 31.78
CA GLY A 335 25.38 11.31 33.16
C GLY A 335 24.81 12.30 34.19
N ASN A 336 24.20 13.40 33.77
CA ASN A 336 23.55 14.34 34.67
C ASN A 336 22.25 13.79 35.24
N TYR A 337 21.94 14.23 36.47
CA TYR A 337 20.74 13.86 37.23
C TYR A 337 19.77 15.04 37.28
N TYR A 338 18.52 14.79 36.96
CA TYR A 338 17.44 15.77 36.98
C TYR A 338 16.31 15.29 37.89
N SER A 339 15.76 16.20 38.69
CA SER A 339 14.67 15.89 39.63
C SER A 339 13.32 15.73 38.95
N SER A 340 13.17 16.29 37.74
CA SER A 340 11.93 16.22 36.94
C SER A 340 12.21 16.36 35.46
N PHE A 341 11.21 16.04 34.64
CA PHE A 341 11.24 16.27 33.20
C PHE A 341 11.38 17.77 32.86
N ASP A 342 10.73 18.64 33.63
CA ASP A 342 10.76 20.09 33.40
C ASP A 342 12.17 20.67 33.64
N GLU A 343 12.88 20.20 34.69
CA GLU A 343 14.26 20.59 34.93
C GLU A 343 15.16 20.15 33.76
N ALA A 344 15.03 18.91 33.30
CA ALA A 344 15.79 18.42 32.15
C ALA A 344 15.46 19.22 30.86
N MET A 345 14.22 19.66 30.71
CA MET A 345 13.81 20.50 29.59
C MET A 345 14.44 21.91 29.68
N MET A 346 14.52 22.51 30.87
CA MET A 346 15.21 23.77 31.07
C MET A 346 16.70 23.66 30.75
N ALA A 347 17.38 22.61 31.23
CA ALA A 347 18.78 22.33 30.90
C ALA A 347 19.02 22.14 29.40
N TYR A 348 18.03 21.55 28.68
CA TYR A 348 18.06 21.46 27.21
C TYR A 348 17.92 22.84 26.55
N GLN A 349 17.04 23.70 27.04
CA GLN A 349 16.86 25.07 26.52
C GLN A 349 18.08 25.92 26.72
N ASP A 350 18.75 25.77 27.86
CA ASP A 350 20.01 26.45 28.19
C ASP A 350 21.24 25.87 27.49
N LYS A 351 21.03 24.82 26.65
CA LYS A 351 22.07 24.10 25.89
C LYS A 351 23.13 23.39 26.78
N ASP A 352 22.79 23.07 28.00
CA ASP A 352 23.62 22.25 28.89
C ASP A 352 23.36 20.76 28.71
N LEU A 353 22.20 20.41 28.14
CA LEU A 353 21.86 19.06 27.75
C LEU A 353 21.56 19.02 26.26
N THR A 354 21.94 17.94 25.55
CA THR A 354 21.57 17.71 24.18
C THR A 354 20.42 16.69 24.08
N LEU A 355 19.67 16.67 22.95
CA LEU A 355 18.54 15.77 22.76
C LEU A 355 18.90 14.29 22.90
N GLN A 356 20.12 13.92 22.49
CA GLN A 356 20.59 12.55 22.42
C GLN A 356 21.50 12.14 23.58
N SER A 357 21.77 13.06 24.54
CA SER A 357 22.60 12.78 25.72
C SER A 357 21.88 11.88 26.69
N LEU A 358 22.59 10.89 27.21
CA LEU A 358 22.11 10.02 28.26
C LEU A 358 22.10 10.77 29.60
N CYS A 359 20.95 10.80 30.26
CA CYS A 359 20.77 11.43 31.56
C CYS A 359 19.86 10.59 32.46
N TYR A 360 19.84 10.92 33.73
CA TYR A 360 18.97 10.30 34.72
C TYR A 360 17.87 11.27 35.11
N ILE A 361 16.64 10.88 34.92
CA ILE A 361 15.47 11.70 35.24
C ILE A 361 14.63 10.95 36.29
N ARG A 362 14.30 11.62 37.37
CA ARG A 362 13.44 11.08 38.42
C ARG A 362 12.01 11.13 37.93
N THR A 363 11.34 9.98 37.91
CA THR A 363 9.96 9.83 37.49
C THR A 363 9.14 9.15 38.56
N GLN A 364 7.92 9.56 38.74
CA GLN A 364 6.95 8.89 39.61
C GLN A 364 6.27 7.75 38.85
N VAL A 365 6.32 6.59 39.47
CA VAL A 365 5.75 5.37 38.93
C VAL A 365 4.76 4.82 39.92
N GLN A 366 3.60 4.41 39.42
CA GLN A 366 2.56 3.78 40.22
C GLN A 366 2.64 2.27 40.02
N ASP A 367 2.86 1.51 41.10
CA ASP A 367 2.81 0.04 41.05
C ASP A 367 1.41 -0.50 40.92
N GLU A 368 1.25 -1.80 40.67
CA GLU A 368 -0.04 -2.49 40.55
C GLU A 368 -0.94 -2.33 41.79
N ASP A 369 -0.32 -2.16 42.95
CA ASP A 369 -1.02 -1.92 44.24
C ASP A 369 -1.43 -0.46 44.44
N GLY A 370 -1.17 0.43 43.47
CA GLY A 370 -1.54 1.84 43.53
C GLY A 370 -0.56 2.75 44.30
N TYR A 371 0.58 2.22 44.82
CA TYR A 371 1.59 3.00 45.47
C TYR A 371 2.47 3.74 44.47
N VAL A 372 2.73 5.02 44.72
CA VAL A 372 3.58 5.86 43.88
C VAL A 372 5.01 5.83 44.40
N HIS A 373 5.91 5.28 43.57
CA HIS A 373 7.36 5.24 43.87
C HIS A 373 8.14 6.20 42.97
N ASN A 374 9.21 6.77 43.51
CA ASN A 374 10.15 7.57 42.73
C ASN A 374 11.20 6.64 42.13
N LYS A 375 11.22 6.53 40.82
CA LYS A 375 12.23 5.76 40.05
C LYS A 375 13.13 6.67 39.27
N LEU A 376 14.42 6.33 39.19
CA LEU A 376 15.39 7.01 38.33
C LEU A 376 15.40 6.32 36.94
N LEU A 377 15.00 7.07 35.96
CA LEU A 377 14.95 6.58 34.59
C LEU A 377 16.21 6.98 33.85
N HIS A 378 16.96 6.03 33.34
CA HIS A 378 18.10 6.26 32.46
C HIS A 378 17.64 6.41 31.03
N THR A 379 17.61 7.63 30.51
CA THR A 379 16.98 7.93 29.21
C THR A 379 17.64 9.17 28.58
N THR A 380 17.09 9.62 27.46
CA THR A 380 17.43 10.90 26.83
C THR A 380 16.23 11.83 26.90
N ILE A 381 16.49 13.14 26.95
CA ILE A 381 15.40 14.14 26.93
C ILE A 381 14.55 14.01 25.66
N GLY A 382 15.14 13.63 24.51
CA GLY A 382 14.40 13.40 23.27
C GLY A 382 13.37 12.28 23.39
N ARG A 383 13.66 11.20 24.09
CA ARG A 383 12.71 10.11 24.35
C ARG A 383 11.58 10.54 25.27
N CYS A 384 11.88 11.36 26.26
CA CYS A 384 10.86 11.92 27.14
C CYS A 384 9.89 12.84 26.37
N ILE A 385 10.42 13.70 25.51
CA ILE A 385 9.59 14.56 24.63
C ILE A 385 8.71 13.72 23.70
N PHE A 386 9.22 12.60 23.17
CA PHE A 386 8.42 11.71 22.35
C PHE A 386 7.28 11.08 23.15
N ASN A 387 7.59 10.59 24.35
CA ASN A 387 6.60 9.94 25.22
C ASN A 387 5.49 10.88 25.69
N ASP A 388 5.80 12.15 25.97
CA ASP A 388 4.82 13.16 26.40
C ASP A 388 3.68 13.36 25.37
N ASN A 389 3.95 13.08 24.10
CA ASN A 389 2.96 13.16 23.03
C ASN A 389 2.09 11.90 22.84
N LEU A 390 2.38 10.84 23.58
CA LEU A 390 1.62 9.60 23.56
C LEU A 390 0.60 9.59 24.72
N PRO A 391 -0.51 8.83 24.58
CA PRO A 391 -1.40 8.58 25.70
C PRO A 391 -0.65 7.90 26.86
N GLN A 392 -0.69 8.50 28.05
CA GLN A 392 0.08 8.03 29.19
C GLN A 392 -0.39 6.67 29.72
N ASP A 393 -1.63 6.28 29.43
CA ASP A 393 -2.19 4.97 29.78
C ASP A 393 -1.61 3.81 28.98
N LEU A 394 -0.96 4.08 27.84
CA LEU A 394 -0.15 3.09 27.13
C LEU A 394 1.12 2.74 27.89
N GLN A 395 1.38 3.42 28.96
CA GLN A 395 2.43 3.31 29.99
C GLN A 395 3.75 2.72 29.50
N PHE A 396 4.61 3.64 29.16
CA PHE A 396 5.93 3.33 28.67
C PHE A 396 6.95 3.06 29.77
N VAL A 397 6.62 3.33 31.00
CA VAL A 397 7.64 3.31 32.04
C VAL A 397 7.53 2.11 32.95
N ASP A 398 6.36 1.65 33.34
CA ASP A 398 6.27 0.74 34.48
C ASP A 398 5.12 -0.23 34.58
N ARG A 399 4.49 -0.66 33.54
CA ARG A 399 3.70 -1.88 33.72
C ARG A 399 4.63 -3.08 33.49
N SER A 400 4.73 -3.91 34.52
CA SER A 400 5.45 -5.14 34.43
C SER A 400 5.03 -5.87 33.14
N ILE A 401 6.03 -6.13 32.31
CA ILE A 401 5.95 -6.85 31.04
C ILE A 401 5.23 -8.20 31.18
N ALA A 402 4.95 -8.65 32.39
CA ALA A 402 4.30 -9.91 32.70
C ALA A 402 2.85 -10.03 32.19
N GLU A 403 2.09 -8.96 32.07
CA GLU A 403 0.70 -9.00 31.64
C GLU A 403 0.50 -8.83 30.13
N ASN A 404 1.49 -8.30 29.43
CA ASN A 404 1.37 -7.95 28.03
C ASN A 404 2.26 -8.82 27.11
N LYS A 405 1.98 -10.11 27.08
CA LYS A 405 2.55 -11.03 26.09
C LYS A 405 2.16 -10.58 24.69
N GLY A 406 3.00 -9.81 24.02
CA GLY A 406 2.78 -9.31 22.66
C GLY A 406 2.89 -7.81 22.49
N GLN A 407 2.98 -7.04 23.55
CA GLN A 407 3.30 -5.62 23.48
C GLN A 407 4.80 -5.43 23.23
N LEU A 408 5.12 -4.37 22.53
CA LEU A 408 6.47 -3.85 22.42
C LEU A 408 7.15 -3.94 23.78
N GLU A 409 8.40 -4.29 23.78
CA GLU A 409 9.31 -3.99 24.86
C GLU A 409 9.38 -2.47 25.01
N VAL A 410 8.40 -1.94 25.67
CA VAL A 410 8.14 -0.50 25.78
C VAL A 410 9.20 0.18 26.62
N GLU A 411 9.86 -0.56 27.51
CA GLU A 411 11.08 -0.15 28.17
C GLU A 411 12.17 0.31 27.17
N GLY A 412 12.19 -0.24 25.94
CA GLY A 412 13.07 0.21 24.87
C GLY A 412 12.80 1.60 24.31
N ILE A 413 11.65 2.21 24.60
CA ILE A 413 11.33 3.55 24.11
C ILE A 413 11.90 4.61 25.06
N LEU A 414 11.71 4.45 26.35
CA LEU A 414 12.18 5.42 27.35
C LEU A 414 13.50 5.06 28.00
N GLY A 415 13.71 3.77 28.32
CA GLY A 415 14.93 3.29 28.98
C GLY A 415 15.91 2.63 28.02
N ILE A 416 17.18 2.74 28.31
CA ILE A 416 18.26 2.03 27.61
C ILE A 416 18.45 0.62 28.18
N ASN A 417 17.86 0.36 29.33
CA ASN A 417 17.97 -0.88 30.08
C ASN A 417 17.02 -2.02 29.62
N ALA A 418 16.39 -1.88 28.48
CA ALA A 418 15.38 -2.79 27.95
C ALA A 418 15.82 -4.24 27.72
N CYS A 419 17.06 -4.58 27.98
CA CYS A 419 17.58 -5.91 27.75
C CYS A 419 17.72 -6.77 28.99
N VAL A 420 17.87 -6.12 30.15
CA VAL A 420 18.13 -6.79 31.42
C VAL A 420 17.55 -5.93 32.53
N ASP A 421 16.56 -6.45 33.27
CA ASP A 421 16.00 -5.81 34.45
C ASP A 421 17.08 -5.60 35.50
N GLU A 422 16.87 -4.66 36.43
CA GLU A 422 17.81 -4.38 37.49
C GLU A 422 18.11 -5.65 38.31
N ASN A 423 17.08 -6.44 38.62
CA ASN A 423 17.23 -7.71 39.31
C ASN A 423 18.00 -8.73 38.46
N GLN A 424 17.69 -8.83 37.17
CA GLN A 424 18.41 -9.70 36.23
C GLN A 424 19.88 -9.29 36.06
N PHE A 425 20.15 -7.97 36.09
CA PHE A 425 21.51 -7.46 36.03
C PHE A 425 22.31 -7.88 37.27
N HIS A 426 21.73 -7.70 38.46
CA HIS A 426 22.36 -8.12 39.72
C HIS A 426 22.58 -9.65 39.73
N GLU A 427 21.57 -10.42 39.41
CA GLU A 427 21.69 -11.88 39.36
C GLU A 427 22.74 -12.38 38.36
N LEU A 428 22.87 -11.72 37.19
CA LEU A 428 23.90 -12.05 36.18
C LEU A 428 25.30 -11.69 36.65
N VAL A 429 25.46 -10.52 37.31
CA VAL A 429 26.75 -10.12 37.83
C VAL A 429 27.17 -11.03 38.98
N ASP A 430 26.27 -11.40 39.87
CA ASP A 430 26.56 -12.32 40.99
C ASP A 430 26.85 -13.74 40.46
N LEU A 431 26.15 -14.21 39.44
CA LEU A 431 26.40 -15.51 38.81
C LEU A 431 27.84 -15.57 38.25
N PHE A 432 28.26 -14.59 37.45
CA PHE A 432 29.55 -14.64 36.76
C PHE A 432 30.73 -14.12 37.62
N ARG A 433 30.45 -13.58 38.79
CA ARG A 433 31.45 -13.35 39.82
C ARG A 433 31.78 -14.65 40.58
N SER A 434 30.75 -15.47 40.81
CA SER A 434 30.91 -16.70 41.62
C SER A 434 31.28 -17.92 40.78
N GLU A 435 30.92 -17.96 39.51
CA GLU A 435 31.09 -19.15 38.66
C GLU A 435 31.81 -18.82 37.35
N ASP A 436 32.62 -19.77 36.86
CA ASP A 436 33.20 -19.73 35.53
C ASP A 436 32.19 -20.18 34.48
N VAL A 437 32.42 -19.77 33.19
CA VAL A 437 31.55 -20.19 32.08
C VAL A 437 31.64 -21.67 31.85
N ASN A 438 30.58 -22.39 32.21
CA ASN A 438 30.37 -23.80 31.96
C ASN A 438 28.92 -24.04 31.46
N GLN A 439 28.58 -25.31 31.13
CA GLN A 439 27.24 -25.63 30.62
C GLN A 439 26.12 -25.29 31.60
N ASP A 440 26.34 -25.46 32.90
CA ASP A 440 25.35 -25.17 33.94
C ASP A 440 25.15 -23.67 34.15
N SER A 441 26.25 -22.91 34.17
CA SER A 441 26.17 -21.41 34.25
C SER A 441 25.51 -20.81 33.02
N CYS A 442 25.71 -21.35 31.83
CA CYS A 442 24.99 -20.95 30.61
C CYS A 442 23.46 -21.23 30.68
N VAL A 443 23.06 -22.36 31.26
CA VAL A 443 21.64 -22.68 31.47
C VAL A 443 21.01 -21.72 32.49
N ARG A 444 21.70 -21.41 33.59
CA ARG A 444 21.22 -20.43 34.58
C ARG A 444 21.16 -19.03 34.02
N ALA A 445 22.17 -18.59 33.28
CA ALA A 445 22.13 -17.28 32.60
C ALA A 445 20.96 -17.12 31.65
N ARG A 446 20.63 -18.18 30.88
CA ARG A 446 19.43 -18.19 30.02
C ARG A 446 18.12 -18.12 30.82
N SER A 447 18.09 -18.77 31.98
CA SER A 447 16.94 -18.73 32.90
C SER A 447 16.74 -17.32 33.49
N ILE A 448 17.82 -16.65 33.90
CA ILE A 448 17.82 -15.27 34.42
C ILE A 448 17.38 -14.32 33.29
N LEU A 449 17.96 -14.44 32.10
CA LEU A 449 17.61 -13.62 30.93
C LEU A 449 16.22 -13.89 30.35
N LYS A 450 15.59 -14.99 30.72
CA LYS A 450 14.29 -15.48 30.17
C LYS A 450 14.28 -15.51 28.63
N ARG A 451 15.44 -15.75 27.98
CA ARG A 451 15.60 -15.82 26.53
C ARG A 451 16.76 -16.75 26.11
N ASN A 452 16.69 -17.18 24.83
CA ASN A 452 17.73 -18.03 24.23
C ASN A 452 18.93 -17.18 23.77
N ALA A 453 19.84 -16.86 24.70
CA ALA A 453 21.14 -16.29 24.35
C ALA A 453 22.11 -17.38 23.90
N SER A 454 22.97 -17.09 22.90
CA SER A 454 24.00 -18.04 22.45
C SER A 454 25.12 -18.18 23.50
N ASP A 455 25.83 -19.33 23.49
CA ASP A 455 26.96 -19.55 24.40
C ASP A 455 28.06 -18.50 24.23
N GLU A 456 28.25 -17.98 22.99
CA GLU A 456 29.19 -16.90 22.72
C GLU A 456 28.75 -15.56 23.35
N GLN A 457 27.46 -15.25 23.33
CA GLN A 457 26.92 -14.06 23.98
C GLN A 457 27.06 -14.14 25.48
N ILE A 458 26.80 -15.29 26.08
CA ILE A 458 26.95 -15.52 27.53
C ILE A 458 28.42 -15.43 27.94
N ALA A 459 29.34 -15.97 27.13
CA ALA A 459 30.78 -15.84 27.38
C ALA A 459 31.27 -14.38 27.31
N GLN A 460 30.74 -13.59 26.39
CA GLN A 460 31.03 -12.15 26.32
C GLN A 460 30.52 -11.40 27.55
N ILE A 461 29.32 -11.75 28.05
CA ILE A 461 28.78 -11.17 29.29
C ILE A 461 29.67 -11.51 30.48
N ALA A 462 30.04 -12.78 30.62
CA ALA A 462 30.91 -13.22 31.69
C ALA A 462 32.30 -12.54 31.67
N THR A 463 32.87 -12.37 30.48
CA THR A 463 34.13 -11.61 30.29
C THR A 463 33.98 -10.16 30.73
N ALA A 464 32.90 -9.48 30.29
CA ALA A 464 32.62 -8.11 30.67
C ALA A 464 32.43 -7.94 32.21
N VAL A 465 31.77 -8.89 32.87
CA VAL A 465 31.60 -8.90 34.34
C VAL A 465 32.92 -9.10 35.05
N LYS A 466 33.77 -10.01 34.55
CA LYS A 466 35.12 -10.23 35.15
C LYS A 466 36.07 -9.04 34.94
N GLU A 467 36.01 -8.39 33.80
CA GLU A 467 36.82 -7.17 33.53
C GLU A 467 36.41 -5.98 34.40
N ALA A 468 35.11 -5.91 34.76
CA ALA A 468 34.60 -4.84 35.63
C ALA A 468 34.99 -4.96 37.10
N GLY A 469 35.45 -6.14 37.56
CA GLY A 469 35.92 -6.37 38.92
C GLY A 469 34.81 -6.29 39.99
N ASP A 470 35.25 -6.06 41.26
CA ASP A 470 34.33 -5.94 42.42
C ASP A 470 33.70 -4.54 42.49
N LEU A 471 32.66 -4.30 41.70
CA LEU A 471 31.83 -3.10 41.79
C LEU A 471 30.77 -3.29 42.87
N ASP A 472 30.71 -2.36 43.85
CA ASP A 472 29.68 -2.35 44.89
C ASP A 472 28.34 -1.89 44.31
N LEU A 473 27.47 -2.87 43.98
CA LEU A 473 26.17 -2.62 43.32
C LEU A 473 25.10 -2.05 44.27
N ASP A 474 25.30 -2.25 45.59
CA ASP A 474 24.32 -1.86 46.62
C ASP A 474 24.51 -0.42 47.13
N ASN A 475 25.55 0.27 46.69
CA ASN A 475 25.85 1.61 47.14
C ASN A 475 25.20 2.69 46.29
N PRO A 476 24.13 3.37 46.76
CA PRO A 476 23.42 4.37 45.99
C PRO A 476 24.22 5.63 45.61
N LYS A 477 25.45 5.78 46.16
CA LYS A 477 26.36 6.86 45.80
C LYS A 477 27.36 6.51 44.70
N VAL A 478 27.44 5.26 44.30
CA VAL A 478 28.36 4.77 43.28
C VAL A 478 27.57 4.34 42.03
N PHE A 479 26.81 5.25 41.49
CA PHE A 479 26.46 5.16 40.06
C PHE A 479 27.69 5.60 39.26
N SER A 480 28.70 4.74 39.28
CA SER A 480 29.95 5.04 38.62
C SER A 480 29.81 4.84 37.10
N ARG A 481 30.64 5.55 36.37
CA ARG A 481 30.90 5.32 34.94
C ARG A 481 31.09 3.82 34.60
N GLU A 482 31.59 3.08 35.58
CA GLU A 482 31.94 1.67 35.49
C GLU A 482 30.70 0.75 35.43
N ILE A 483 29.66 1.02 36.25
CA ILE A 483 28.40 0.26 36.20
C ILE A 483 27.67 0.53 34.88
N THR A 484 27.68 1.76 34.39
CA THR A 484 27.11 2.13 33.11
C THR A 484 27.86 1.44 31.95
N ALA A 485 29.20 1.43 32.01
CA ALA A 485 30.03 0.75 31.03
C ALA A 485 29.80 -0.77 31.03
N LEU A 486 29.64 -1.38 32.20
CA LEU A 486 29.32 -2.80 32.33
C LEU A 486 27.94 -3.12 31.76
N ARG A 487 26.93 -2.30 32.04
CA ARG A 487 25.59 -2.44 31.46
C ARG A 487 25.63 -2.32 29.94
N GLU A 488 26.35 -1.36 29.40
CA GLU A 488 26.54 -1.22 27.95
C GLU A 488 27.26 -2.41 27.33
N SER A 489 28.26 -2.96 28.00
CA SER A 489 28.99 -4.15 27.57
C SER A 489 28.08 -5.39 27.52
N ILE A 490 27.27 -5.62 28.55
CA ILE A 490 26.26 -6.67 28.60
C ILE A 490 25.22 -6.49 27.51
N GLN A 491 24.77 -5.25 27.32
CA GLN A 491 23.80 -4.91 26.29
C GLN A 491 24.37 -5.11 24.89
N LYS A 492 25.64 -4.79 24.68
CA LYS A 492 26.36 -5.01 23.42
C LYS A 492 26.55 -6.50 23.14
N ALA A 493 26.90 -7.29 24.15
CA ALA A 493 27.03 -8.75 24.05
C ALA A 493 25.68 -9.43 23.67
N LEU A 494 24.59 -8.94 24.23
CA LEU A 494 23.24 -9.42 23.93
C LEU A 494 22.70 -8.95 22.56
N GLY A 495 23.44 -8.10 21.84
CA GLY A 495 23.13 -7.70 20.48
C GLY A 495 21.94 -6.72 20.32
N LYS A 496 21.46 -6.14 21.40
CA LYS A 496 20.43 -5.09 21.37
C LYS A 496 21.05 -3.74 21.75
N LYS A 497 21.32 -2.90 20.77
CA LYS A 497 21.49 -1.46 20.97
C LYS A 497 20.17 -0.87 21.46
N ALA A 498 20.21 0.19 22.25
CA ALA A 498 19.02 0.99 22.57
C ALA A 498 18.29 1.31 21.27
N MET A 499 17.06 0.78 21.12
CA MET A 499 16.36 0.86 19.84
C MET A 499 15.83 2.29 19.63
N ALA A 500 16.36 2.99 18.64
CA ALA A 500 15.72 4.20 18.16
C ALA A 500 14.38 3.88 17.50
N ILE A 501 13.40 4.78 17.62
CA ILE A 501 12.06 4.57 17.11
C ILE A 501 12.04 4.72 15.60
N GLY A 502 11.93 3.61 14.89
CA GLY A 502 11.76 3.55 13.45
C GLY A 502 10.31 3.29 13.02
N LYS A 503 10.12 3.10 11.71
CA LYS A 503 8.80 2.87 11.11
C LYS A 503 8.06 1.67 11.71
N LYS A 504 8.77 0.58 12.02
CA LYS A 504 8.16 -0.62 12.60
C LYS A 504 7.61 -0.34 13.99
N GLN A 505 8.39 0.31 14.85
CA GLN A 505 8.00 0.68 16.20
C GLN A 505 6.80 1.64 16.19
N LEU A 506 6.85 2.67 15.34
CA LEU A 506 5.72 3.60 15.17
C LEU A 506 4.43 2.87 14.75
N SER A 507 4.53 1.93 13.81
CA SER A 507 3.37 1.14 13.38
C SER A 507 2.78 0.29 14.52
N MET A 508 3.64 -0.27 15.38
CA MET A 508 3.19 -1.05 16.54
C MET A 508 2.57 -0.14 17.62
N ILE A 509 3.12 1.06 17.84
CA ILE A 509 2.52 2.05 18.75
C ILE A 509 1.11 2.44 18.28
N VAL A 510 0.94 2.66 16.97
CA VAL A 510 -0.38 2.98 16.39
C VAL A 510 -1.36 1.82 16.55
N ASP A 511 -0.92 0.59 16.31
CA ASP A 511 -1.75 -0.61 16.48
C ASP A 511 -2.21 -0.79 17.94
N ASN A 512 -1.29 -0.65 18.88
CA ASN A 512 -1.60 -0.73 20.30
C ASN A 512 -2.54 0.39 20.76
N CYS A 513 -2.27 1.63 20.35
CA CYS A 513 -3.16 2.76 20.67
C CYS A 513 -4.57 2.51 20.13
N PHE A 514 -4.70 2.01 18.90
CA PHE A 514 -6.00 1.71 18.33
C PHE A 514 -6.77 0.63 19.10
N LYS A 515 -6.07 -0.42 19.56
CA LYS A 515 -6.67 -1.52 20.33
C LYS A 515 -7.18 -1.08 21.71
N TYR A 516 -6.46 -0.18 22.37
CA TYR A 516 -6.79 0.24 23.74
C TYR A 516 -7.71 1.48 23.82
N HIS A 517 -7.49 2.46 22.94
CA HIS A 517 -8.17 3.76 23.00
C HIS A 517 -9.14 4.01 21.83
N GLY A 518 -9.14 3.12 20.83
CA GLY A 518 -10.00 3.27 19.65
C GLY A 518 -9.53 4.33 18.65
N ALA A 519 -10.39 4.67 17.70
CA ALA A 519 -10.05 5.46 16.53
C ALA A 519 -9.74 6.94 16.82
N THR A 520 -10.52 7.56 17.72
CA THR A 520 -10.46 9.01 17.98
C THR A 520 -9.13 9.42 18.63
N GLU A 521 -8.76 8.74 19.72
CA GLU A 521 -7.48 9.00 20.41
C GLU A 521 -6.29 8.66 19.53
N THR A 522 -6.38 7.56 18.75
CA THR A 522 -5.33 7.21 17.79
C THR A 522 -5.13 8.30 16.73
N ALA A 523 -6.21 8.91 16.24
CA ALA A 523 -6.10 10.02 15.28
C ALA A 523 -5.44 11.25 15.91
N ALA A 524 -5.79 11.60 17.15
CA ALA A 524 -5.19 12.70 17.88
C ALA A 524 -3.68 12.45 18.14
N MET A 525 -3.32 11.23 18.54
CA MET A 525 -1.91 10.81 18.71
C MET A 525 -1.13 10.90 17.41
N LEU A 526 -1.70 10.42 16.30
CA LEU A 526 -1.07 10.48 14.98
C LEU A 526 -0.77 11.92 14.54
N ASP A 527 -1.69 12.85 14.79
CA ASP A 527 -1.47 14.28 14.50
C ASP A 527 -0.35 14.88 15.36
N LYS A 528 -0.22 14.48 16.63
CA LYS A 528 0.88 14.88 17.49
C LYS A 528 2.22 14.33 17.01
N ILE A 529 2.28 13.02 16.68
CA ILE A 529 3.48 12.37 16.12
C ILE A 529 3.89 13.01 14.79
N LYS A 530 2.94 13.32 13.92
CA LYS A 530 3.19 14.02 12.66
C LYS A 530 3.89 15.36 12.91
N SER A 531 3.31 16.18 13.78
CA SER A 531 3.83 17.52 14.08
C SER A 531 5.21 17.46 14.73
N LEU A 532 5.40 16.52 15.66
CA LEU A 532 6.69 16.24 16.31
C LEU A 532 7.73 15.80 15.29
N GLY A 533 7.39 14.83 14.42
CA GLY A 533 8.30 14.31 13.42
C GLY A 533 8.80 15.39 12.46
N TYR A 534 7.90 16.23 11.93
CA TYR A 534 8.29 17.35 11.08
C TYR A 534 9.15 18.38 11.80
N LYS A 535 8.81 18.73 13.06
CA LYS A 535 9.60 19.65 13.88
C LYS A 535 11.03 19.17 14.05
N TYR A 536 11.21 17.92 14.45
CA TYR A 536 12.54 17.39 14.75
C TYR A 536 13.32 16.93 13.52
N SER A 537 12.65 16.60 12.42
CA SER A 537 13.29 16.44 11.11
C SER A 537 13.91 17.76 10.63
N THR A 538 13.21 18.87 10.84
CA THR A 538 13.71 20.22 10.50
C THR A 538 14.87 20.63 11.41
N ILE A 539 14.76 20.42 12.73
CA ILE A 539 15.82 20.73 13.70
C ILE A 539 17.06 19.88 13.45
N GLY A 540 16.87 18.59 13.13
CA GLY A 540 17.95 17.66 12.81
C GLY A 540 18.70 18.00 11.53
N ALA A 541 18.10 18.82 10.64
CA ALA A 541 18.67 19.26 9.36
C ALA A 541 19.30 18.11 8.57
N ILE A 542 18.63 16.94 8.52
CA ILE A 542 19.14 15.72 7.92
C ILE A 542 19.19 15.88 6.40
N THR A 543 20.39 16.01 5.87
CA THR A 543 20.66 16.25 4.45
C THR A 543 21.60 15.19 3.92
N ALA A 544 21.27 14.60 2.76
CA ALA A 544 22.11 13.59 2.13
C ALA A 544 23.04 14.21 1.08
N SER A 545 24.30 13.82 1.13
CA SER A 545 25.31 14.15 0.12
C SER A 545 25.90 12.88 -0.49
N VAL A 546 26.40 12.98 -1.70
CA VAL A 546 27.18 11.90 -2.33
C VAL A 546 28.41 11.53 -1.52
N PHE A 547 28.97 12.49 -0.76
CA PHE A 547 30.15 12.28 0.07
C PHE A 547 29.86 11.50 1.35
N ASP A 548 28.62 11.44 1.80
CA ASP A 548 28.19 10.65 2.98
C ASP A 548 28.22 9.14 2.71
N MET A 549 28.33 8.76 1.42
CA MET A 549 28.46 7.37 0.98
C MET A 549 29.93 6.95 0.98
N HIS A 550 30.44 6.42 2.08
CA HIS A 550 31.81 5.92 2.14
C HIS A 550 31.96 4.58 1.41
N ILE A 551 32.93 4.49 0.50
CA ILE A 551 33.29 3.23 -0.16
C ILE A 551 34.18 2.44 0.78
N PRO A 552 33.86 1.16 1.09
CA PRO A 552 34.71 0.35 1.94
C PRO A 552 36.12 0.18 1.35
N GLY A 553 37.16 0.37 2.17
CA GLY A 553 38.55 0.22 1.71
C GLY A 553 38.85 -1.18 1.17
N ASP A 554 38.29 -2.19 1.82
CA ASP A 554 38.51 -3.62 1.52
C ASP A 554 37.73 -4.13 0.29
N LYS A 555 36.85 -3.29 -0.29
CA LYS A 555 36.07 -3.65 -1.49
C LYS A 555 36.95 -4.22 -2.63
N LYS A 556 38.05 -3.55 -2.95
CA LYS A 556 38.93 -3.96 -4.04
C LYS A 556 39.53 -5.34 -3.80
N MET A 557 39.91 -5.63 -2.58
CA MET A 557 40.47 -6.92 -2.18
C MET A 557 39.42 -8.04 -2.28
N ILE A 558 38.20 -7.79 -1.80
CA ILE A 558 37.10 -8.76 -1.86
C ILE A 558 36.75 -9.09 -3.32
N VAL A 559 36.65 -8.07 -4.17
CA VAL A 559 36.35 -8.25 -5.61
C VAL A 559 37.46 -9.04 -6.30
N HIS A 560 38.73 -8.73 -6.03
CA HIS A 560 39.86 -9.46 -6.61
C HIS A 560 39.90 -10.94 -6.19
N GLN A 561 39.64 -11.22 -4.91
CA GLN A 561 39.51 -12.62 -4.42
C GLN A 561 38.38 -13.39 -5.11
N ALA A 562 37.24 -12.72 -5.35
CA ALA A 562 36.14 -13.33 -6.09
C ALA A 562 36.53 -13.62 -7.57
N GLU A 563 37.23 -12.70 -8.21
CA GLU A 563 37.76 -12.90 -9.59
C GLU A 563 38.68 -14.10 -9.68
N GLU A 564 39.61 -14.25 -8.73
CA GLU A 564 40.51 -15.40 -8.70
C GLU A 564 39.73 -16.73 -8.55
N GLN A 565 38.67 -16.75 -7.72
CA GLN A 565 37.83 -17.91 -7.56
C GLN A 565 37.06 -18.23 -8.85
N VAL A 566 36.52 -17.24 -9.54
CA VAL A 566 35.87 -17.42 -10.86
C VAL A 566 36.81 -18.01 -11.87
N VAL A 567 38.05 -17.49 -11.98
CA VAL A 567 39.08 -18.04 -12.89
C VAL A 567 39.41 -19.51 -12.56
N ARG A 568 39.40 -19.89 -11.28
CA ARG A 568 39.58 -21.31 -10.88
C ARG A 568 38.42 -22.19 -11.37
N ILE A 569 37.19 -21.73 -11.22
CA ILE A 569 36.01 -22.46 -11.72
C ILE A 569 36.03 -22.59 -13.25
N GLU A 570 36.38 -21.54 -13.97
CA GLU A 570 36.53 -21.59 -15.43
C GLU A 570 37.61 -22.58 -15.89
N LYS A 571 38.71 -22.65 -15.15
CA LYS A 571 39.76 -23.68 -15.43
C LYS A 571 39.26 -25.11 -15.14
N LEU A 572 38.47 -25.32 -14.13
CA LEU A 572 37.86 -26.64 -13.84
C LEU A 572 36.85 -27.04 -14.93
N HIS A 573 36.05 -26.09 -15.39
CA HIS A 573 35.14 -26.28 -16.52
C HIS A 573 35.91 -26.63 -17.80
N ALA A 574 36.97 -25.87 -18.15
CA ALA A 574 37.82 -26.13 -19.32
C ALA A 574 38.49 -27.52 -19.27
N ARG A 575 38.72 -28.07 -18.09
CA ARG A 575 39.23 -29.44 -17.89
C ARG A 575 38.15 -30.54 -17.94
N GLY A 576 36.86 -30.15 -18.14
CA GLY A 576 35.73 -31.09 -18.19
C GLY A 576 35.28 -31.65 -16.84
N VAL A 577 35.72 -31.08 -15.71
CA VAL A 577 35.36 -31.53 -14.35
C VAL A 577 33.97 -31.02 -13.94
N LEU A 578 33.59 -29.84 -14.48
CA LEU A 578 32.30 -29.21 -14.19
C LEU A 578 31.45 -29.10 -15.46
N SER A 579 30.14 -29.34 -15.33
CA SER A 579 29.18 -29.04 -16.39
C SER A 579 28.92 -27.53 -16.52
N ASP A 580 28.41 -27.08 -17.67
CA ASP A 580 28.01 -25.66 -17.87
C ASP A 580 27.07 -25.14 -16.80
N GLU A 581 26.08 -25.93 -16.41
CA GLU A 581 25.12 -25.58 -15.38
C GLU A 581 25.76 -25.49 -13.99
N GLY A 582 26.68 -26.40 -13.68
CA GLY A 582 27.46 -26.38 -12.44
C GLY A 582 28.37 -25.15 -12.37
N ARG A 583 29.08 -24.84 -13.45
CA ARG A 583 29.89 -23.62 -13.60
C ARG A 583 29.05 -22.37 -13.34
N TYR A 584 27.90 -22.26 -14.00
CA TYR A 584 26.98 -21.13 -13.87
C TYR A 584 26.50 -20.93 -12.40
N LYS A 585 26.06 -22.00 -11.74
CA LYS A 585 25.61 -21.93 -10.34
C LYS A 585 26.73 -21.50 -9.39
N GLU A 586 27.94 -22.03 -9.56
CA GLU A 586 29.07 -21.67 -8.70
C GLU A 586 29.53 -20.24 -8.92
N ILE A 587 29.58 -19.74 -10.15
CA ILE A 587 29.93 -18.33 -10.44
C ILE A 587 28.91 -17.37 -9.78
N ILE A 588 27.63 -17.64 -9.91
CA ILE A 588 26.58 -16.82 -9.27
C ILE A 588 26.74 -16.81 -7.75
N LYS A 589 27.02 -17.96 -7.16
CA LYS A 589 27.22 -18.09 -5.72
C LYS A 589 28.41 -17.28 -5.25
N ILE A 590 29.57 -17.37 -5.93
CA ILE A 590 30.77 -16.58 -5.61
C ILE A 590 30.48 -15.08 -5.62
N TRP A 591 29.79 -14.58 -6.65
CA TRP A 591 29.48 -13.17 -6.75
C TRP A 591 28.43 -12.71 -5.75
N LYS A 592 27.48 -13.56 -5.38
CA LYS A 592 26.51 -13.27 -4.30
C LYS A 592 27.23 -13.17 -2.95
N ASP A 593 28.11 -14.14 -2.64
CA ASP A 593 28.89 -14.13 -1.40
C ASP A 593 29.83 -12.92 -1.32
N ALA A 594 30.44 -12.52 -2.45
CA ALA A 594 31.24 -11.30 -2.53
C ALA A 594 30.42 -10.04 -2.26
N ALA A 595 29.23 -9.94 -2.85
CA ALA A 595 28.33 -8.81 -2.64
C ALA A 595 27.87 -8.71 -1.17
N ASP A 596 27.59 -9.85 -0.53
CA ASP A 596 27.19 -9.91 0.88
C ASP A 596 28.35 -9.52 1.83
N LYS A 597 29.60 -9.93 1.51
CA LYS A 597 30.81 -9.48 2.23
C LYS A 597 30.99 -7.96 2.12
N VAL A 598 30.89 -7.39 0.93
CA VAL A 598 30.99 -5.96 0.70
C VAL A 598 29.88 -5.21 1.48
N GLU A 599 28.67 -5.77 1.53
CA GLU A 599 27.56 -5.19 2.32
C GLU A 599 27.87 -5.18 3.82
N ASN A 600 28.46 -6.25 4.34
CA ASN A 600 28.81 -6.34 5.76
C ASN A 600 29.93 -5.35 6.14
N GLU A 601 30.95 -5.21 5.30
CA GLU A 601 31.99 -4.20 5.52
C GLU A 601 31.46 -2.76 5.41
N LEU A 602 30.52 -2.53 4.48
CA LEU A 602 29.85 -1.25 4.38
C LEU A 602 29.07 -0.91 5.66
N LYS A 603 28.36 -1.88 6.25
CA LYS A 603 27.62 -1.69 7.52
C LYS A 603 28.54 -1.31 8.67
N LYS A 604 29.72 -1.90 8.75
CA LYS A 604 30.71 -1.59 9.80
C LYS A 604 31.31 -0.17 9.66
N GLY A 605 31.43 0.31 8.42
CA GLY A 605 32.02 1.60 8.12
C GLY A 605 31.06 2.81 8.19
N LEU A 606 29.77 2.58 8.36
CA LEU A 606 28.76 3.65 8.45
C LEU A 606 28.56 4.06 9.91
N ASP A 607 28.66 5.37 10.18
CA ASP A 607 28.32 5.96 11.47
C ASP A 607 26.81 5.96 11.69
N ASP A 608 26.37 5.76 12.94
CA ASP A 608 24.95 5.79 13.32
C ASP A 608 24.28 7.16 13.02
N PHE A 609 25.05 8.24 12.96
CA PHE A 609 24.61 9.60 12.62
C PHE A 609 24.78 9.96 11.14
N ASN A 610 25.23 9.03 10.32
CA ASN A 610 25.24 9.25 8.87
C ASN A 610 23.83 9.44 8.35
N PRO A 611 23.50 10.54 7.62
CA PRO A 611 22.13 10.84 7.17
C PRO A 611 21.50 9.71 6.37
N ILE A 612 22.28 9.07 5.51
CA ILE A 612 21.78 8.00 4.63
C ILE A 612 21.52 6.71 5.43
N TRP A 613 22.41 6.44 6.40
CA TRP A 613 22.20 5.33 7.34
C TRP A 613 20.95 5.55 8.18
N MET A 614 20.77 6.75 8.75
CA MET A 614 19.57 7.09 9.52
C MET A 614 18.28 6.92 8.68
N MET A 615 18.25 7.36 7.40
CA MET A 615 17.11 7.20 6.52
C MET A 615 16.74 5.73 6.28
N ALA A 616 17.73 4.88 6.04
CA ALA A 616 17.51 3.47 5.75
C ALA A 616 17.21 2.66 7.02
N ASN A 617 17.94 2.90 8.11
CA ASN A 617 17.79 2.16 9.37
C ASN A 617 16.46 2.49 10.08
N SER A 618 16.01 3.75 10.02
CA SER A 618 14.70 4.15 10.50
C SER A 618 13.54 3.56 9.69
N GLY A 619 13.78 3.12 8.45
CA GLY A 619 12.74 2.71 7.49
C GLY A 619 11.98 3.90 6.89
N ALA A 620 12.47 5.13 7.03
CA ALA A 620 11.88 6.32 6.43
C ALA A 620 11.97 6.28 4.90
N ARG A 621 13.16 6.03 4.37
CA ARG A 621 13.40 5.92 2.93
C ARG A 621 14.66 5.09 2.64
N GLY A 622 14.57 4.28 1.60
CA GLY A 622 15.70 3.45 1.18
C GLY A 622 15.76 2.10 1.91
N SER A 623 16.67 1.27 1.45
CA SER A 623 16.98 -0.02 2.03
C SER A 623 18.48 -0.27 2.00
N MET A 624 18.97 -1.22 2.79
CA MET A 624 20.38 -1.59 2.81
C MET A 624 20.88 -2.05 1.43
N GLY A 625 20.03 -2.75 0.66
CA GLY A 625 20.34 -3.12 -0.70
C GLY A 625 20.56 -1.92 -1.64
N GLN A 626 19.83 -0.82 -1.45
CA GLN A 626 20.04 0.42 -2.21
C GLN A 626 21.34 1.13 -1.80
N ILE A 627 21.65 1.16 -0.50
CA ILE A 627 22.94 1.71 -0.01
C ILE A 627 24.10 0.89 -0.59
N ARG A 628 24.00 -0.43 -0.64
CA ARG A 628 24.99 -1.30 -1.29
C ARG A 628 25.20 -0.93 -2.76
N GLN A 629 24.15 -0.64 -3.52
CA GLN A 629 24.28 -0.21 -4.91
C GLN A 629 24.92 1.17 -5.04
N LEU A 630 24.71 2.05 -4.07
CA LEU A 630 25.26 3.41 -4.09
C LEU A 630 26.74 3.47 -3.72
N ALA A 631 27.19 2.73 -2.69
CA ALA A 631 28.54 2.80 -2.14
C ALA A 631 29.33 1.49 -2.20
N GLY A 632 28.67 0.36 -2.29
CA GLY A 632 29.28 -0.96 -2.34
C GLY A 632 29.43 -1.48 -3.77
N MET A 633 28.69 -2.51 -4.11
CA MET A 633 28.69 -3.18 -5.40
C MET A 633 27.24 -3.37 -5.87
N ARG A 634 26.93 -3.04 -7.12
CA ARG A 634 25.59 -3.25 -7.66
C ARG A 634 25.25 -4.73 -7.76
N GLY A 635 26.24 -5.57 -8.16
CA GLY A 635 26.12 -7.01 -8.17
C GLY A 635 25.53 -7.59 -9.45
N LEU A 636 24.95 -8.78 -9.34
CA LEU A 636 24.39 -9.53 -10.47
C LEU A 636 23.10 -8.91 -10.97
N MET A 637 22.96 -8.86 -12.29
CA MET A 637 21.77 -8.35 -12.98
C MET A 637 21.04 -9.47 -13.70
N ALA A 638 19.72 -9.31 -13.88
CA ALA A 638 18.92 -10.25 -14.64
C ALA A 638 18.74 -9.80 -16.08
N ASP A 639 18.80 -10.74 -17.01
CA ASP A 639 18.45 -10.59 -18.42
C ASP A 639 16.91 -10.35 -18.57
N PRO A 640 16.42 -9.83 -19.68
CA PRO A 640 14.97 -9.71 -19.97
C PRO A 640 14.20 -11.02 -19.81
N SER A 641 14.80 -12.17 -20.09
CA SER A 641 14.23 -13.50 -19.88
C SER A 641 14.08 -13.91 -18.40
N GLY A 642 14.75 -13.19 -17.47
CA GLY A 642 14.80 -13.51 -16.04
C GLY A 642 16.02 -14.34 -15.61
N ARG A 643 16.88 -14.77 -16.54
CA ARG A 643 18.13 -15.46 -16.22
C ARG A 643 19.15 -14.46 -15.69
N THR A 644 19.91 -14.84 -14.66
CA THR A 644 20.96 -13.98 -14.11
C THR A 644 22.17 -13.97 -15.05
N ILE A 645 22.69 -12.77 -15.34
CA ILE A 645 23.90 -12.59 -16.15
C ILE A 645 25.12 -12.93 -15.29
N GLU A 646 26.03 -13.77 -15.80
CA GLU A 646 27.22 -14.23 -15.07
C GLU A 646 28.21 -13.10 -14.77
N LEU A 647 28.23 -12.04 -15.59
CA LEU A 647 29.08 -10.89 -15.40
C LEU A 647 28.41 -9.90 -14.42
N PRO A 648 28.99 -9.69 -13.21
CA PRO A 648 28.43 -8.75 -12.24
C PRO A 648 28.79 -7.31 -12.58
N VAL A 649 27.97 -6.39 -12.12
CA VAL A 649 28.32 -4.98 -12.05
C VAL A 649 29.15 -4.76 -10.78
N ARG A 650 30.46 -4.56 -10.93
CA ARG A 650 31.43 -4.43 -9.82
C ARG A 650 31.42 -3.03 -9.22
N SER A 651 31.17 -2.04 -10.08
CA SER A 651 31.16 -0.64 -9.69
C SER A 651 29.92 -0.27 -8.89
N SER A 652 30.06 0.72 -8.02
CA SER A 652 28.95 1.39 -7.37
C SER A 652 28.53 2.65 -8.16
N PHE A 653 27.35 3.18 -7.86
CA PHE A 653 26.93 4.44 -8.49
C PHE A 653 27.84 5.61 -8.14
N ARG A 654 28.43 5.62 -6.94
CA ARG A 654 29.40 6.67 -6.54
C ARG A 654 30.68 6.62 -7.35
N GLU A 655 31.19 5.43 -7.69
CA GLU A 655 32.38 5.25 -8.52
C GLU A 655 32.12 5.56 -9.99
N GLY A 656 30.87 5.44 -10.43
CA GLY A 656 30.47 5.47 -11.82
C GLY A 656 30.56 4.10 -12.48
N LEU A 657 29.65 3.83 -13.39
CA LEU A 657 29.58 2.57 -14.14
C LEU A 657 30.38 2.67 -15.44
N SER A 658 31.06 1.59 -15.82
CA SER A 658 31.59 1.46 -17.16
C SER A 658 30.47 1.35 -18.21
N VAL A 659 30.77 1.58 -19.48
CA VAL A 659 29.77 1.53 -20.57
C VAL A 659 29.08 0.16 -20.62
N LEU A 660 29.84 -0.92 -20.46
CA LEU A 660 29.32 -2.28 -20.46
C LEU A 660 28.38 -2.54 -19.22
N GLU A 661 28.85 -2.13 -18.04
CA GLU A 661 28.06 -2.26 -16.80
C GLU A 661 26.76 -1.46 -16.86
N TYR A 662 26.80 -0.26 -17.44
CA TYR A 662 25.60 0.56 -17.66
C TYR A 662 24.62 -0.13 -18.60
N PHE A 663 25.13 -0.70 -19.72
CA PHE A 663 24.30 -1.42 -20.68
C PHE A 663 23.61 -2.63 -20.05
N ILE A 664 24.36 -3.47 -19.31
CA ILE A 664 23.80 -4.61 -18.56
C ILE A 664 22.74 -4.15 -17.57
N SER A 665 23.01 -3.05 -16.87
CA SER A 665 22.09 -2.48 -15.88
C SER A 665 20.76 -2.00 -16.48
N SER A 666 20.77 -1.56 -17.75
CA SER A 666 19.59 -1.03 -18.44
C SER A 666 18.49 -2.09 -18.65
N HIS A 667 18.88 -3.38 -18.76
CA HIS A 667 17.92 -4.48 -18.91
C HIS A 667 16.97 -4.59 -17.72
N GLY A 668 17.49 -4.49 -16.50
CA GLY A 668 16.66 -4.53 -15.27
C GLY A 668 15.70 -3.36 -15.18
N GLY A 669 16.14 -2.15 -15.53
CA GLY A 669 15.28 -0.96 -15.55
C GLY A 669 14.14 -1.09 -16.56
N ARG A 670 14.44 -1.50 -17.78
CA ARG A 670 13.44 -1.70 -18.85
C ARG A 670 12.42 -2.78 -18.47
N LYS A 671 12.89 -3.90 -17.93
CA LYS A 671 12.03 -4.98 -17.46
C LYS A 671 11.09 -4.49 -16.35
N GLY A 672 11.63 -3.75 -15.37
CA GLY A 672 10.82 -3.20 -14.29
C GLY A 672 9.71 -2.26 -14.78
N LEU A 673 10.00 -1.38 -15.74
CA LEU A 673 8.99 -0.51 -16.36
C LEU A 673 7.92 -1.29 -17.11
N ALA A 674 8.31 -2.29 -17.91
CA ALA A 674 7.37 -3.14 -18.64
C ALA A 674 6.50 -3.97 -17.70
N ASP A 675 7.10 -4.61 -16.69
CA ASP A 675 6.38 -5.41 -15.70
C ASP A 675 5.36 -4.56 -14.91
N THR A 676 5.72 -3.35 -14.53
CA THR A 676 4.81 -2.42 -13.82
C THR A 676 3.59 -2.10 -14.68
N ALA A 677 3.80 -1.77 -15.95
CA ALA A 677 2.71 -1.44 -16.88
C ALA A 677 1.74 -2.64 -17.08
N LEU A 678 2.27 -3.86 -17.23
CA LEU A 678 1.46 -5.07 -17.43
C LEU A 678 0.73 -5.48 -16.14
N LYS A 679 1.42 -5.52 -15.01
CA LYS A 679 0.84 -5.92 -13.71
C LYS A 679 -0.29 -4.98 -13.25
N THR A 680 -0.23 -3.71 -13.60
CA THR A 680 -1.30 -2.74 -13.30
C THR A 680 -2.61 -3.15 -13.97
N ALA A 681 -2.57 -3.56 -15.24
CA ALA A 681 -3.75 -4.03 -15.97
C ALA A 681 -4.30 -5.35 -15.39
N ASP A 682 -3.44 -6.31 -15.06
CA ASP A 682 -3.82 -7.60 -14.48
C ASP A 682 -4.46 -7.42 -13.10
N SER A 683 -3.88 -6.59 -12.24
CA SER A 683 -4.44 -6.23 -10.93
C SER A 683 -5.82 -5.59 -11.06
N GLY A 684 -6.00 -4.65 -11.99
CA GLY A 684 -7.28 -4.01 -12.24
C GLY A 684 -8.35 -5.00 -12.74
N TYR A 685 -7.97 -5.93 -13.61
CA TYR A 685 -8.88 -6.97 -14.11
C TYR A 685 -9.25 -7.99 -13.02
N LEU A 686 -8.28 -8.39 -12.16
CA LEU A 686 -8.55 -9.26 -11.02
C LEU A 686 -9.52 -8.61 -10.03
N THR A 687 -9.26 -7.37 -9.65
CA THR A 687 -10.13 -6.59 -8.74
C THR A 687 -11.55 -6.54 -9.28
N ARG A 688 -11.73 -6.23 -10.57
CA ARG A 688 -13.04 -6.21 -11.20
C ARG A 688 -13.76 -7.54 -11.09
N ARG A 689 -13.08 -8.66 -11.42
CA ARG A 689 -13.68 -10.01 -11.34
C ARG A 689 -14.12 -10.37 -9.94
N LEU A 690 -13.30 -10.02 -8.93
CA LEU A 690 -13.63 -10.25 -7.53
C LEU A 690 -14.83 -9.41 -7.09
N VAL A 691 -14.92 -8.15 -7.48
CA VAL A 691 -16.08 -7.30 -7.20
C VAL A 691 -17.34 -7.85 -7.88
N ASP A 692 -17.25 -8.23 -9.16
CA ASP A 692 -18.39 -8.76 -9.91
C ASP A 692 -18.96 -10.07 -9.28
N VAL A 693 -18.10 -10.90 -8.66
CA VAL A 693 -18.52 -12.13 -7.98
C VAL A 693 -19.07 -11.85 -6.55
N SER A 694 -18.49 -10.88 -5.84
CA SER A 694 -18.78 -10.66 -4.42
C SER A 694 -19.81 -9.56 -4.12
N HIS A 695 -20.21 -8.74 -5.11
CA HIS A 695 -21.07 -7.58 -4.86
C HIS A 695 -22.46 -7.92 -4.29
N SER A 696 -22.95 -9.14 -4.51
CA SER A 696 -24.23 -9.63 -3.98
C SER A 696 -24.12 -10.37 -2.65
N VAL A 697 -22.88 -10.55 -2.12
CA VAL A 697 -22.65 -11.24 -0.85
C VAL A 697 -22.94 -10.28 0.30
N VAL A 698 -23.82 -10.71 1.20
CA VAL A 698 -24.24 -9.95 2.39
C VAL A 698 -23.95 -10.79 3.63
N VAL A 699 -23.23 -10.23 4.58
CA VAL A 699 -23.03 -10.82 5.90
C VAL A 699 -24.33 -10.65 6.69
N ARG A 700 -24.97 -11.76 7.09
CA ARG A 700 -26.25 -11.75 7.81
C ARG A 700 -26.12 -12.00 9.30
N GLU A 701 -25.06 -12.69 9.70
CA GLU A 701 -24.82 -13.12 11.08
C GLU A 701 -23.41 -12.70 11.49
N GLN A 702 -23.23 -12.36 12.74
CA GLN A 702 -21.95 -11.98 13.30
C GLN A 702 -21.05 -13.21 13.51
N ASP A 703 -21.65 -14.31 13.96
CA ASP A 703 -21.05 -15.63 14.10
C ASP A 703 -22.09 -16.70 13.80
N CYS A 704 -21.80 -17.60 12.88
CA CYS A 704 -22.71 -18.71 12.53
C CYS A 704 -22.59 -19.90 13.51
N GLY A 705 -21.67 -19.85 14.48
CA GLY A 705 -21.44 -20.91 15.46
C GLY A 705 -20.87 -22.21 14.86
N ASP A 706 -20.40 -22.21 13.63
CA ASP A 706 -19.76 -23.36 13.01
C ASP A 706 -18.33 -23.53 13.54
N THR A 707 -18.10 -24.66 14.22
CA THR A 707 -16.80 -25.04 14.77
C THR A 707 -15.95 -25.83 13.80
N LYS A 708 -16.48 -26.17 12.60
CA LYS A 708 -15.72 -26.89 11.57
C LYS A 708 -14.75 -25.96 10.88
N GLY A 709 -13.47 -26.15 11.13
CA GLY A 709 -12.40 -25.41 10.50
C GLY A 709 -11.62 -26.24 9.47
N THR A 710 -10.82 -25.59 8.66
CA THR A 710 -9.85 -26.24 7.76
C THR A 710 -8.46 -26.13 8.37
N PHE A 711 -7.75 -27.25 8.47
CA PHE A 711 -6.36 -27.22 8.92
C PHE A 711 -5.46 -26.62 7.85
N ILE A 712 -4.80 -25.53 8.21
CA ILE A 712 -3.80 -24.86 7.36
C ILE A 712 -2.43 -25.08 7.98
N THR A 713 -1.45 -25.45 7.13
CA THR A 713 -0.05 -25.60 7.52
C THR A 713 0.82 -24.67 6.73
N ALA A 714 1.98 -24.29 7.28
CA ALA A 714 2.97 -23.53 6.54
C ALA A 714 3.42 -24.29 5.28
N ILE A 715 3.55 -23.59 4.15
CA ILE A 715 4.10 -24.17 2.93
C ILE A 715 5.60 -24.29 3.10
N ARG A 716 6.09 -25.54 3.03
CA ARG A 716 7.52 -25.86 3.15
C ARG A 716 7.99 -26.53 1.87
N ASP A 717 9.13 -26.08 1.37
CA ASP A 717 9.96 -26.88 0.47
C ASP A 717 10.97 -27.65 1.32
N GLU A 718 11.50 -28.76 0.84
CA GLU A 718 12.27 -29.77 1.62
C GLU A 718 13.21 -29.19 2.70
N LYS A 719 13.71 -27.96 2.57
CA LYS A 719 14.64 -27.31 3.52
C LYS A 719 14.28 -25.88 3.96
N SER A 720 13.23 -25.28 3.41
CA SER A 720 12.88 -23.88 3.74
C SER A 720 11.36 -23.68 3.83
N VAL A 721 10.95 -22.78 4.70
CA VAL A 721 9.56 -22.31 4.77
C VAL A 721 9.38 -21.28 3.65
N ILE A 722 8.56 -21.63 2.65
CA ILE A 722 8.20 -20.72 1.54
C ILE A 722 7.22 -19.67 2.04
N GLU A 723 6.22 -20.11 2.79
CA GLU A 723 5.17 -19.25 3.31
C GLU A 723 4.88 -19.65 4.76
N ALA A 724 5.06 -18.71 5.69
CA ALA A 724 4.83 -18.98 7.10
C ALA A 724 3.33 -19.09 7.41
N LEU A 725 2.98 -19.81 8.47
CA LEU A 725 1.58 -19.97 8.88
C LEU A 725 0.90 -18.63 9.17
N ALA A 726 1.67 -17.65 9.68
CA ALA A 726 1.17 -16.30 9.96
C ALA A 726 0.84 -15.48 8.70
N ASP A 727 1.33 -15.90 7.54
CA ASP A 727 1.13 -15.20 6.26
C ASP A 727 0.01 -15.87 5.42
N ARG A 728 -0.57 -16.96 5.92
CA ARG A 728 -1.67 -17.72 5.34
C ARG A 728 -2.98 -17.51 6.10
#